data_0f3bc6c847916edd191905c3ff2a435b
#
_entry.id   0f3bc6c847916edd191905c3ff2a435b
#
_cell.length_a   1.000
_cell.length_b   1.000
_cell.length_c   1.000
_cell.angle_alpha   90.00
_cell.angle_beta   90.00
_cell.angle_gamma   90.00
#
_symmetry.space_group_name_H-M   'P 1'
#
loop_
_entity.id
_entity.type
_entity.pdbx_description
1 polymer ?
#
loop_
_entity_poly.entity_id
_entity_poly.type
_entity_poly.pdbx_seq_one_letter_code
_entity_poly.pdbx_strand_id
1 'polypeptide(L)'
;NPLNLKLMTPKPFFRSAGPLATARRILFAGVSLLCVVPAFSQKVHDAIRPLPAGAVRLDGFFENDIRNSIDHWNKGVVPYAAMVDFFRNGRSQFALGEMWGKAVRSGCMFYRYTADPELKEILSQTVKDLLSTVRPNGSISCVPPEKQPDGPGGDLWERKYVLLGLDRYYDLVEADPAVLRAMTDQADCIIEQVGEPPKVPITSLGWSPNHIESSTLLEPFMRLYNRTGEKRYLDFARYIVSTGGSEGYDIFRQAYDNVPPHEMGGPYPKAYEMMSMFEGAVEYYRVTGDEYVRRSFMNLYDNIRRNEITIVGNGGGDQPYHPAVMGEGWDHTAVEQTNPDITRMMETCVGVTWMKFCSQILRLTGDPSAVDEIEKYIYNGLLGAMKPSGDGFSYVNLFNGEKVTNYGWGTTFGSLPVTCCNLNGPMGLAYIPFVAVMESDRGPVVNLYNAARAELSTPQGDSLSLRIETDFPLSDRVLVRVDPHAASLFTLSLRIPSWSERTVVKVNGKKVRSVEPGAYLSLERIWKPGDRVELAFDMRCRLLDAPRGSNRAGDSFQALVWGPIVLARDENIDPDYDEPVRVVAGKDRVVRVKRVAPTLASTRLEFEVPTDDGPIRMTDYASVNGWEGAHICTWLPVK
;
A
#
# COMPACT_ATOMS: atom_id res chain seq x y z
N ASN A 1 8.52 45.21 -3.39
CA ASN A 1 7.31 45.52 -2.61
C ASN A 1 6.67 44.22 -2.14
N PRO A 2 6.65 43.92 -0.86
CA PRO A 2 6.01 42.73 -0.34
C PRO A 2 4.57 43.02 0.05
N LEU A 3 3.64 42.19 -0.38
CA LEU A 3 2.24 42.17 0.05
C LEU A 3 2.08 41.31 1.30
N ASN A 4 1.63 41.96 2.37
CA ASN A 4 1.26 41.40 3.65
C ASN A 4 0.00 40.49 3.52
N LEU A 5 0.12 39.25 3.92
CA LEU A 5 -1.04 38.38 4.25
C LEU A 5 -1.13 38.26 5.78
N LYS A 6 -2.21 38.80 6.33
CA LYS A 6 -2.58 38.66 7.75
C LYS A 6 -3.14 37.27 8.00
N LEU A 7 -2.52 36.58 8.93
CA LEU A 7 -3.04 35.37 9.59
C LEU A 7 -4.21 35.74 10.52
N MET A 8 -5.37 35.10 10.32
CA MET A 8 -6.49 35.13 11.26
C MET A 8 -6.46 33.85 12.11
N THR A 9 -6.27 34.03 13.40
CA THR A 9 -6.42 32.99 14.42
C THR A 9 -7.88 32.90 14.89
N PRO A 10 -8.45 31.72 15.09
CA PRO A 10 -9.76 31.58 15.77
C PRO A 10 -9.59 31.50 17.29
N LYS A 11 -10.43 32.22 17.99
CA LYS A 11 -10.57 32.21 19.47
C LYS A 11 -11.45 31.04 19.93
N PRO A 12 -11.21 30.49 21.14
CA PRO A 12 -12.04 29.44 21.71
C PRO A 12 -13.28 30.00 22.44
N PHE A 13 -14.41 29.32 22.29
CA PHE A 13 -15.60 29.53 23.12
C PHE A 13 -15.78 28.38 24.10
N PHE A 14 -15.57 28.66 25.38
CA PHE A 14 -16.07 27.86 26.48
C PHE A 14 -17.49 28.30 26.86
N ARG A 15 -18.39 27.35 27.04
CA ARG A 15 -19.50 27.52 27.98
C ARG A 15 -19.90 26.19 28.65
N SER A 16 -20.20 26.34 29.91
CA SER A 16 -20.33 25.44 31.01
C SER A 16 -21.59 24.57 31.02
N ALA A 17 -21.45 23.45 31.73
CA ALA A 17 -22.41 22.38 31.99
C ALA A 17 -23.47 22.76 33.04
N GLY A 18 -24.61 22.09 32.98
CA GLY A 18 -25.61 21.95 34.06
C GLY A 18 -26.25 20.55 33.97
N PRO A 19 -26.73 19.97 35.08
CA PRO A 19 -26.79 18.53 35.26
C PRO A 19 -28.23 17.92 35.30
N LEU A 20 -28.25 16.58 35.21
CA LEU A 20 -29.23 15.59 35.69
C LEU A 20 -30.56 15.38 34.97
N ALA A 21 -30.73 14.19 34.42
CA ALA A 21 -31.96 13.41 34.54
C ALA A 21 -31.69 11.91 34.49
N THR A 22 -32.11 11.23 35.52
CA THR A 22 -32.14 9.79 35.78
C THR A 22 -33.16 9.09 34.89
N ALA A 23 -32.79 7.99 34.20
CA ALA A 23 -33.75 7.02 33.68
C ALA A 23 -33.22 5.60 33.64
N ARG A 24 -34.06 4.69 34.01
CA ARG A 24 -34.01 3.29 34.38
C ARG A 24 -33.30 2.37 33.40
N ARG A 25 -32.48 1.49 33.97
CA ARG A 25 -31.86 0.30 33.34
C ARG A 25 -32.91 -0.79 33.06
N ILE A 26 -32.88 -1.34 31.86
CA ILE A 26 -33.36 -2.70 31.57
C ILE A 26 -32.14 -3.50 31.12
N LEU A 27 -31.83 -4.56 31.87
CA LEU A 27 -30.76 -5.51 31.61
C LEU A 27 -31.15 -6.40 30.41
N PHE A 28 -30.30 -6.43 29.39
CA PHE A 28 -30.14 -7.60 28.54
C PHE A 28 -28.67 -8.06 28.66
N ALA A 29 -28.48 -9.22 29.28
CA ALA A 29 -27.17 -9.84 29.44
C ALA A 29 -26.81 -10.58 28.14
N GLY A 30 -25.96 -9.94 27.33
CA GLY A 30 -25.16 -10.58 26.31
C GLY A 30 -23.72 -10.28 26.64
N VAL A 31 -23.01 -11.25 27.27
CA VAL A 31 -21.61 -11.10 27.62
C VAL A 31 -20.78 -11.26 26.33
N SER A 32 -20.59 -10.17 25.61
CA SER A 32 -19.43 -10.03 24.70
C SER A 32 -18.31 -9.43 25.55
N LEU A 33 -17.36 -10.26 25.94
CA LEU A 33 -16.09 -9.81 26.51
C LEU A 33 -15.33 -9.07 25.39
N LEU A 34 -15.65 -7.78 25.20
CA LEU A 34 -14.76 -6.84 24.55
C LEU A 34 -13.57 -6.67 25.50
N CYS A 35 -12.45 -7.33 25.20
CA CYS A 35 -11.17 -6.92 25.73
C CYS A 35 -10.93 -5.48 25.25
N VAL A 36 -11.36 -4.51 26.06
CA VAL A 36 -10.92 -3.13 25.94
C VAL A 36 -9.45 -3.15 26.34
N VAL A 37 -8.56 -3.36 25.37
CA VAL A 37 -7.16 -3.03 25.54
C VAL A 37 -7.15 -1.52 25.81
N PRO A 38 -6.61 -1.04 26.94
CA PRO A 38 -6.47 0.39 27.17
C PRO A 38 -5.63 0.94 26.02
N ALA A 39 -6.21 1.76 25.17
CA ALA A 39 -5.45 2.54 24.22
C ALA A 39 -4.55 3.45 25.04
N PHE A 40 -3.28 3.05 25.23
CA PHE A 40 -2.27 3.92 25.80
C PHE A 40 -2.28 5.17 24.92
N SER A 41 -2.52 6.31 25.54
CA SER A 41 -2.85 7.59 24.92
C SER A 41 -1.91 7.92 23.76
N GLN A 42 -2.34 7.64 22.55
CA GLN A 42 -1.73 8.24 21.36
C GLN A 42 -1.87 9.75 21.49
N LYS A 43 -0.79 10.49 21.27
CA LYS A 43 -0.83 11.95 21.28
C LYS A 43 -1.48 12.52 20.02
N VAL A 44 -1.40 11.76 18.93
CA VAL A 44 -1.93 12.16 17.62
C VAL A 44 -2.92 11.11 17.12
N HIS A 45 -4.11 11.54 16.78
CA HIS A 45 -5.18 10.69 16.27
C HIS A 45 -5.26 10.75 14.74
N ASP A 46 -5.66 9.64 14.13
CA ASP A 46 -5.90 9.59 12.69
C ASP A 46 -7.11 10.45 12.29
N ALA A 47 -6.97 11.20 11.20
CA ALA A 47 -8.05 12.00 10.62
C ALA A 47 -9.16 11.11 10.04
N ILE A 48 -8.78 9.97 9.48
CA ILE A 48 -9.70 8.95 8.98
C ILE A 48 -9.21 7.55 9.36
N ARG A 49 -10.13 6.63 9.58
CA ARG A 49 -9.84 5.29 10.10
C ARG A 49 -10.45 4.22 9.20
N PRO A 50 -9.78 3.07 8.99
CA PRO A 50 -10.40 1.91 8.37
C PRO A 50 -11.63 1.45 9.16
N LEU A 51 -12.64 0.98 8.46
CA LEU A 51 -13.81 0.36 9.09
C LEU A 51 -13.44 -0.98 9.77
N PRO A 52 -14.25 -1.42 10.73
CA PRO A 52 -14.08 -2.75 11.30
C PRO A 52 -14.04 -3.82 10.23
N ALA A 53 -13.39 -4.92 10.54
CA ALA A 53 -13.24 -6.00 9.60
C ALA A 53 -14.56 -6.59 9.14
N GLY A 54 -14.59 -6.94 7.87
CA GLY A 54 -15.79 -7.44 7.23
C GLY A 54 -16.89 -6.39 7.03
N ALA A 55 -16.70 -5.16 7.53
CA ALA A 55 -17.63 -4.06 7.32
C ALA A 55 -17.70 -3.62 5.84
N VAL A 56 -16.58 -3.74 5.11
CA VAL A 56 -16.52 -3.48 3.67
C VAL A 56 -16.51 -4.80 2.91
N ARG A 57 -17.39 -4.92 1.91
CA ARG A 57 -17.43 -6.05 0.97
C ARG A 57 -17.39 -5.49 -0.44
N LEU A 58 -16.40 -5.93 -1.21
CA LEU A 58 -16.29 -5.59 -2.63
C LEU A 58 -17.17 -6.52 -3.46
N ASP A 59 -17.61 -6.02 -4.60
CA ASP A 59 -18.30 -6.79 -5.63
C ASP A 59 -17.50 -6.66 -6.96
N GLY A 60 -17.75 -7.55 -7.93
CA GLY A 60 -17.14 -7.47 -9.25
C GLY A 60 -15.71 -8.00 -9.33
N PHE A 61 -14.88 -7.38 -10.19
CA PHE A 61 -13.59 -7.98 -10.55
C PHE A 61 -12.56 -7.99 -9.41
N PHE A 62 -12.55 -7.00 -8.53
CA PHE A 62 -11.65 -7.01 -7.38
C PHE A 62 -11.97 -8.12 -6.39
N GLU A 63 -13.26 -8.41 -6.18
CA GLU A 63 -13.65 -9.56 -5.37
C GLU A 63 -13.14 -10.86 -6.00
N ASN A 64 -13.25 -11.00 -7.34
CA ASN A 64 -12.74 -12.17 -8.06
C ASN A 64 -11.20 -12.26 -7.94
N ASP A 65 -10.47 -11.17 -8.13
CA ASP A 65 -9.00 -11.15 -8.00
C ASP A 65 -8.56 -11.54 -6.58
N ILE A 66 -9.25 -11.02 -5.55
CA ILE A 66 -8.99 -11.37 -4.15
C ILE A 66 -9.28 -12.87 -3.90
N ARG A 67 -10.42 -13.40 -4.37
CA ARG A 67 -10.77 -14.82 -4.21
C ARG A 67 -9.77 -15.72 -4.93
N ASN A 68 -9.39 -15.38 -6.16
CA ASN A 68 -8.38 -16.13 -6.91
C ASN A 68 -7.05 -16.16 -6.17
N SER A 69 -6.61 -15.02 -5.59
CA SER A 69 -5.38 -14.97 -4.81
C SER A 69 -5.46 -15.80 -3.51
N ILE A 70 -6.61 -15.82 -2.84
CA ILE A 70 -6.81 -16.65 -1.65
C ILE A 70 -6.75 -18.13 -2.03
N ASP A 71 -7.55 -18.54 -3.00
CA ASP A 71 -7.76 -19.97 -3.31
C ASP A 71 -6.54 -20.57 -4.00
N HIS A 72 -5.94 -19.86 -4.95
CA HIS A 72 -4.84 -20.40 -5.75
C HIS A 72 -3.47 -20.11 -5.17
N TRP A 73 -3.27 -18.98 -4.45
CA TRP A 73 -1.98 -18.62 -3.88
C TRP A 73 -1.88 -18.96 -2.39
N ASN A 74 -2.66 -18.29 -1.53
CA ASN A 74 -2.53 -18.47 -0.09
C ASN A 74 -2.88 -19.88 0.40
N LYS A 75 -3.90 -20.51 -0.19
CA LYS A 75 -4.29 -21.89 0.14
C LYS A 75 -3.60 -22.93 -0.75
N GLY A 76 -3.27 -22.57 -2.01
CA GLY A 76 -2.80 -23.51 -3.02
C GLY A 76 -1.28 -23.68 -3.11
N VAL A 77 -0.52 -22.58 -3.13
CA VAL A 77 0.92 -22.60 -3.47
C VAL A 77 1.83 -22.31 -2.28
N VAL A 78 1.42 -21.42 -1.36
CA VAL A 78 2.30 -20.98 -0.25
C VAL A 78 2.72 -22.15 0.64
N PRO A 79 4.03 -22.45 0.74
CA PRO A 79 4.53 -23.65 1.43
C PRO A 79 4.79 -23.39 2.92
N TYR A 80 3.74 -23.04 3.70
CA TYR A 80 3.87 -22.63 5.10
C TYR A 80 4.68 -23.62 5.97
N ALA A 81 4.43 -24.91 5.85
CA ALA A 81 5.13 -25.93 6.64
C ALA A 81 6.65 -25.96 6.31
N ALA A 82 6.98 -25.89 5.01
CA ALA A 82 8.38 -25.86 4.59
C ALA A 82 9.10 -24.59 5.06
N MET A 83 8.41 -23.45 5.11
CA MET A 83 8.96 -22.22 5.68
C MET A 83 9.29 -22.38 7.18
N VAL A 84 8.40 -22.99 7.96
CA VAL A 84 8.62 -23.23 9.39
C VAL A 84 9.74 -24.21 9.66
N ASP A 85 9.98 -25.18 8.77
CA ASP A 85 11.08 -26.14 8.94
C ASP A 85 12.47 -25.50 8.92
N PHE A 86 12.65 -24.35 8.29
CA PHE A 86 13.91 -23.59 8.37
C PHE A 86 14.17 -23.04 9.75
N PHE A 87 13.13 -22.54 10.43
CA PHE A 87 13.24 -22.10 11.82
C PHE A 87 13.56 -23.28 12.76
N ARG A 88 12.89 -24.41 12.57
CA ARG A 88 13.09 -25.62 13.37
C ARG A 88 14.49 -26.17 13.23
N ASN A 89 15.03 -26.21 12.03
CA ASN A 89 16.32 -26.79 11.73
C ASN A 89 17.49 -25.82 11.90
N GLY A 90 17.24 -24.54 12.21
CA GLY A 90 18.30 -23.53 12.33
C GLY A 90 19.10 -23.35 11.03
N ARG A 91 18.48 -23.58 9.89
CA ARG A 91 19.12 -23.39 8.59
C ARG A 91 18.98 -21.95 8.16
N SER A 92 20.02 -21.18 8.40
CA SER A 92 20.12 -19.82 7.88
C SER A 92 20.22 -19.87 6.36
N GLN A 93 19.10 -19.56 5.70
CA GLN A 93 19.11 -19.06 4.34
C GLN A 93 18.60 -17.63 4.39
N PHE A 94 19.13 -16.77 3.54
CA PHE A 94 18.73 -15.36 3.48
C PHE A 94 17.20 -15.19 3.45
N ALA A 95 16.68 -14.35 4.33
CA ALA A 95 15.32 -13.80 4.32
C ALA A 95 14.13 -14.79 4.46
N LEU A 96 14.30 -15.99 5.00
CA LEU A 96 13.19 -16.95 5.13
C LEU A 96 12.11 -16.53 6.12
N GLY A 97 12.51 -15.83 7.21
CA GLY A 97 11.55 -15.22 8.13
C GLY A 97 10.70 -14.15 7.46
N GLU A 98 11.27 -13.41 6.52
CA GLU A 98 10.55 -12.48 5.67
C GLU A 98 9.45 -13.18 4.86
N MET A 99 9.76 -14.31 4.24
CA MET A 99 8.81 -15.05 3.41
C MET A 99 7.61 -15.51 4.24
N TRP A 100 7.85 -16.11 5.40
CA TRP A 100 6.78 -16.54 6.30
C TRP A 100 5.93 -15.34 6.75
N GLY A 101 6.57 -14.27 7.21
CA GLY A 101 5.86 -13.10 7.73
C GLY A 101 5.01 -12.39 6.67
N LYS A 102 5.48 -12.26 5.43
CA LYS A 102 4.71 -11.70 4.32
C LYS A 102 3.49 -12.56 3.98
N ALA A 103 3.67 -13.88 3.90
CA ALA A 103 2.58 -14.82 3.64
C ALA A 103 1.48 -14.75 4.70
N VAL A 104 1.86 -14.77 5.99
CA VAL A 104 0.91 -14.72 7.10
C VAL A 104 0.21 -13.36 7.17
N ARG A 105 0.92 -12.25 6.96
CA ARG A 105 0.31 -10.90 6.98
C ARG A 105 -0.81 -10.77 5.96
N SER A 106 -0.57 -11.15 4.71
CA SER A 106 -1.59 -11.08 3.66
C SER A 106 -2.74 -12.05 3.93
N GLY A 107 -2.43 -13.28 4.35
CA GLY A 107 -3.43 -14.28 4.72
C GLY A 107 -4.35 -13.81 5.86
N CYS A 108 -3.81 -13.20 6.91
CA CYS A 108 -4.60 -12.64 8.02
C CYS A 108 -5.54 -11.52 7.56
N MET A 109 -5.08 -10.64 6.67
CA MET A 109 -5.94 -9.58 6.11
C MET A 109 -7.05 -10.16 5.23
N PHE A 110 -6.75 -11.16 4.42
CA PHE A 110 -7.75 -11.88 3.62
C PHE A 110 -8.76 -12.61 4.51
N TYR A 111 -8.30 -13.30 5.57
CA TYR A 111 -9.20 -13.92 6.54
C TYR A 111 -10.13 -12.88 7.17
N ARG A 112 -9.59 -11.76 7.59
CA ARG A 112 -10.36 -10.66 8.17
C ARG A 112 -11.43 -10.13 7.21
N TYR A 113 -11.12 -10.08 5.92
CA TYR A 113 -12.06 -9.67 4.88
C TYR A 113 -13.13 -10.73 4.59
N THR A 114 -12.75 -12.01 4.49
CA THR A 114 -13.62 -13.09 4.00
C THR A 114 -14.27 -13.93 5.08
N ALA A 115 -13.65 -14.01 6.26
CA ALA A 115 -13.95 -14.98 7.31
C ALA A 115 -13.89 -16.46 6.81
N ASP A 116 -12.99 -16.74 5.85
CA ASP A 116 -12.82 -18.08 5.27
C ASP A 116 -12.28 -19.07 6.33
N PRO A 117 -13.03 -20.13 6.68
CA PRO A 117 -12.64 -21.04 7.75
C PRO A 117 -11.42 -21.91 7.41
N GLU A 118 -11.22 -22.27 6.14
CA GLU A 118 -10.07 -23.04 5.69
C GLU A 118 -8.79 -22.20 5.79
N LEU A 119 -8.85 -20.93 5.35
CA LEU A 119 -7.72 -20.01 5.50
C LEU A 119 -7.40 -19.77 6.99
N LYS A 120 -8.42 -19.67 7.86
CA LYS A 120 -8.20 -19.59 9.31
C LYS A 120 -7.41 -20.79 9.84
N GLU A 121 -7.81 -21.98 9.46
CA GLU A 121 -7.14 -23.21 9.91
C GLU A 121 -5.68 -23.24 9.46
N ILE A 122 -5.40 -22.91 8.19
CA ILE A 122 -4.02 -22.81 7.67
C ILE A 122 -3.18 -21.82 8.47
N LEU A 123 -3.72 -20.62 8.72
CA LEU A 123 -3.04 -19.58 9.49
C LEU A 123 -2.80 -20.00 10.95
N SER A 124 -3.79 -20.60 11.58
CA SER A 124 -3.67 -21.07 12.97
C SER A 124 -2.65 -22.21 13.08
N GLN A 125 -2.63 -23.13 12.12
CA GLN A 125 -1.67 -24.22 12.11
C GLN A 125 -0.24 -23.71 11.90
N THR A 126 0.01 -22.82 10.92
CA THR A 126 1.37 -22.31 10.69
C THR A 126 1.89 -21.47 11.84
N VAL A 127 1.02 -20.68 12.51
CA VAL A 127 1.41 -19.92 13.72
C VAL A 127 1.75 -20.86 14.86
N LYS A 128 0.92 -21.87 15.13
CA LYS A 128 1.20 -22.90 16.14
C LYS A 128 2.52 -23.62 15.88
N ASP A 129 2.78 -23.99 14.62
CA ASP A 129 4.02 -24.64 14.22
C ASP A 129 5.23 -23.72 14.43
N LEU A 130 5.12 -22.43 14.08
CA LEU A 130 6.17 -21.46 14.32
C LEU A 130 6.46 -21.30 15.82
N LEU A 131 5.42 -21.19 16.66
CA LEU A 131 5.58 -21.08 18.11
C LEU A 131 6.33 -22.30 18.70
N SER A 132 6.23 -23.47 18.08
CA SER A 132 6.98 -24.65 18.51
C SER A 132 8.49 -24.53 18.26
N THR A 133 8.94 -23.52 17.52
CA THR A 133 10.35 -23.27 17.20
C THR A 133 11.01 -22.23 18.10
N VAL A 134 10.29 -21.65 19.07
CA VAL A 134 10.84 -20.69 20.04
C VAL A 134 12.06 -21.27 20.73
N ARG A 135 13.16 -20.53 20.71
CA ARG A 135 14.43 -20.92 21.33
C ARG A 135 14.43 -20.59 22.83
N PRO A 136 15.34 -21.22 23.63
CA PRO A 136 15.41 -20.92 25.07
C PRO A 136 15.67 -19.44 25.42
N ASN A 137 16.30 -18.67 24.54
CA ASN A 137 16.51 -17.22 24.68
C ASN A 137 15.30 -16.38 24.21
N GLY A 138 14.16 -16.99 23.89
CA GLY A 138 12.95 -16.32 23.41
C GLY A 138 12.96 -15.99 21.91
N SER A 139 14.06 -16.24 21.19
CA SER A 139 14.11 -15.92 19.77
C SER A 139 13.35 -16.90 18.89
N ILE A 140 12.74 -16.38 17.82
CA ILE A 140 12.19 -17.11 16.69
C ILE A 140 12.97 -16.64 15.46
N SER A 141 13.91 -17.44 15.02
CA SER A 141 14.83 -17.10 13.93
C SER A 141 15.35 -18.35 13.24
N CYS A 142 15.64 -18.25 11.95
CA CYS A 142 16.39 -19.26 11.20
C CYS A 142 17.88 -19.23 11.56
N VAL A 143 18.36 -18.13 12.17
CA VAL A 143 19.75 -18.01 12.65
C VAL A 143 19.90 -18.64 14.04
N PRO A 144 20.87 -19.55 14.24
CA PRO A 144 21.11 -20.15 15.55
C PRO A 144 21.49 -19.11 16.60
N PRO A 145 21.10 -19.32 17.90
CA PRO A 145 21.32 -18.34 18.96
C PRO A 145 22.76 -17.83 19.11
N GLU A 146 23.74 -18.71 18.90
CA GLU A 146 25.16 -18.36 19.00
C GLU A 146 25.70 -17.46 17.88
N LYS A 147 24.89 -17.24 16.81
CA LYS A 147 25.20 -16.35 15.71
C LYS A 147 24.33 -15.09 15.68
N GLN A 148 23.38 -14.99 16.61
CA GLN A 148 22.52 -13.82 16.73
C GLN A 148 23.24 -12.68 17.46
N PRO A 149 22.91 -11.41 17.19
CA PRO A 149 21.94 -10.90 16.19
C PRO A 149 22.54 -10.76 14.79
N ASP A 150 23.82 -11.09 14.63
CA ASP A 150 24.52 -11.07 13.37
C ASP A 150 24.44 -12.46 12.74
N GLY A 151 24.15 -12.61 11.57
CA GLY A 151 24.06 -13.86 10.84
C GLY A 151 24.08 -13.58 9.36
N PRO A 152 24.45 -14.57 8.53
CA PRO A 152 24.41 -14.37 7.10
C PRO A 152 22.97 -14.04 6.67
N GLY A 153 22.77 -12.84 6.15
CA GLY A 153 21.52 -12.44 5.56
C GLY A 153 20.49 -11.73 6.43
N GLY A 154 20.89 -11.14 7.55
CA GLY A 154 20.04 -10.20 8.28
C GLY A 154 19.03 -10.84 9.23
N ASP A 155 19.51 -11.41 10.32
CA ASP A 155 18.68 -11.97 11.40
C ASP A 155 17.59 -11.00 11.87
N LEU A 156 17.92 -9.72 12.04
CA LEU A 156 16.93 -8.72 12.50
C LEU A 156 15.83 -8.46 11.47
N TRP A 157 16.15 -8.53 10.18
CA TRP A 157 15.16 -8.43 9.11
C TRP A 157 14.15 -9.59 9.15
N GLU A 158 14.62 -10.81 9.34
CA GLU A 158 13.77 -11.99 9.49
C GLU A 158 12.88 -11.87 10.74
N ARG A 159 13.47 -11.51 11.87
CA ARG A 159 12.78 -11.37 13.16
C ARG A 159 11.73 -10.26 13.14
N LYS A 160 11.97 -9.18 12.39
CA LYS A 160 10.97 -8.15 12.10
C LYS A 160 9.70 -8.76 11.48
N TYR A 161 9.87 -9.58 10.46
CA TYR A 161 8.73 -10.16 9.75
C TYR A 161 7.99 -11.21 10.57
N VAL A 162 8.71 -11.94 11.41
CA VAL A 162 8.10 -12.82 12.40
C VAL A 162 7.18 -12.00 13.33
N LEU A 163 7.69 -10.91 13.88
CA LEU A 163 6.89 -10.01 14.76
C LEU A 163 5.67 -9.45 14.01
N LEU A 164 5.83 -8.99 12.78
CA LEU A 164 4.73 -8.44 11.99
C LEU A 164 3.70 -9.49 11.59
N GLY A 165 4.12 -10.71 11.31
CA GLY A 165 3.21 -11.84 11.01
C GLY A 165 2.39 -12.22 12.24
N LEU A 166 3.05 -12.39 13.39
CA LEU A 166 2.40 -12.69 14.67
C LEU A 166 1.47 -11.56 15.13
N ASP A 167 1.89 -10.29 14.97
CA ASP A 167 1.05 -9.12 15.27
C ASP A 167 -0.24 -9.12 14.45
N ARG A 168 -0.16 -9.41 13.15
CA ARG A 168 -1.34 -9.49 12.30
C ARG A 168 -2.25 -10.66 12.64
N TYR A 169 -1.67 -11.81 12.98
CA TYR A 169 -2.46 -12.95 13.43
C TYR A 169 -3.20 -12.62 14.72
N TYR A 170 -2.50 -12.08 15.71
CA TYR A 170 -3.08 -11.67 17.00
C TYR A 170 -4.21 -10.64 16.84
N ASP A 171 -4.04 -9.70 15.91
CA ASP A 171 -4.99 -8.61 15.68
C ASP A 171 -6.23 -9.04 14.88
N LEU A 172 -6.04 -9.88 13.87
CA LEU A 172 -7.06 -10.12 12.85
C LEU A 172 -7.66 -11.52 12.88
N VAL A 173 -7.00 -12.49 13.50
CA VAL A 173 -7.44 -13.89 13.52
C VAL A 173 -7.80 -14.34 14.91
N GLU A 174 -6.83 -14.29 15.84
CA GLU A 174 -7.04 -14.77 17.22
C GLU A 174 -6.07 -14.09 18.18
N ALA A 175 -6.62 -13.45 19.23
CA ALA A 175 -5.85 -12.80 20.29
C ALA A 175 -5.35 -13.84 21.33
N ASP A 176 -4.52 -14.79 20.87
CA ASP A 176 -3.95 -15.83 21.73
C ASP A 176 -2.82 -15.25 22.61
N PRO A 177 -2.92 -15.40 23.95
CA PRO A 177 -1.86 -14.98 24.86
C PRO A 177 -0.49 -15.63 24.58
N ALA A 178 -0.43 -16.82 23.98
CA ALA A 178 0.82 -17.48 23.62
C ALA A 178 1.52 -16.74 22.47
N VAL A 179 0.76 -16.22 21.51
CA VAL A 179 1.28 -15.37 20.42
C VAL A 179 1.85 -14.07 20.99
N LEU A 180 1.14 -13.42 21.91
CA LEU A 180 1.63 -12.19 22.55
C LEU A 180 2.92 -12.45 23.34
N ARG A 181 2.99 -13.53 24.11
CA ARG A 181 4.23 -13.92 24.81
C ARG A 181 5.39 -14.14 23.83
N ALA A 182 5.18 -14.87 22.74
CA ALA A 182 6.21 -15.10 21.75
C ALA A 182 6.72 -13.80 21.12
N MET A 183 5.84 -12.84 20.87
CA MET A 183 6.24 -11.51 20.37
C MET A 183 7.05 -10.73 21.41
N THR A 184 6.64 -10.75 22.69
CA THR A 184 7.37 -10.07 23.77
C THR A 184 8.72 -10.71 24.01
N ASP A 185 8.81 -12.04 24.07
CA ASP A 185 10.05 -12.78 24.26
C ASP A 185 11.03 -12.52 23.11
N GLN A 186 10.54 -12.51 21.85
CA GLN A 186 11.32 -12.16 20.68
C GLN A 186 11.86 -10.72 20.75
N ALA A 187 11.01 -9.77 21.12
CA ALA A 187 11.40 -8.35 21.22
C ALA A 187 12.39 -8.13 22.38
N ASP A 188 12.18 -8.76 23.52
CA ASP A 188 13.09 -8.68 24.67
C ASP A 188 14.46 -9.28 24.33
N CYS A 189 14.50 -10.43 23.65
CA CYS A 189 15.75 -11.00 23.12
C CYS A 189 16.48 -10.02 22.20
N ILE A 190 15.77 -9.30 21.31
CA ILE A 190 16.40 -8.26 20.47
C ILE A 190 16.97 -7.13 21.34
N ILE A 191 16.22 -6.61 22.30
CA ILE A 191 16.67 -5.53 23.19
C ILE A 191 17.90 -5.95 24.03
N GLU A 192 18.00 -7.22 24.42
CA GLU A 192 19.18 -7.73 25.13
C GLU A 192 20.43 -7.72 24.25
N GLN A 193 20.30 -8.02 22.96
CA GLN A 193 21.40 -8.17 22.02
C GLN A 193 21.81 -6.86 21.37
N VAL A 194 20.85 -5.97 21.10
CA VAL A 194 20.99 -4.78 20.23
C VAL A 194 20.71 -3.51 21.04
N GLY A 195 21.55 -2.48 20.84
CA GLY A 195 21.39 -1.20 21.54
C GLY A 195 22.69 -0.42 21.61
N GLU A 196 22.75 0.47 22.60
CA GLU A 196 23.98 1.19 22.92
C GLU A 196 25.07 0.25 23.46
N PRO A 197 26.34 0.58 23.28
CA PRO A 197 27.45 -0.23 23.84
C PRO A 197 27.24 -0.56 25.33
N PRO A 198 27.52 -1.79 25.77
CA PRO A 198 28.28 -2.86 25.09
C PRO A 198 27.45 -3.76 24.14
N LYS A 199 26.18 -3.47 23.90
CA LYS A 199 25.36 -4.20 22.93
C LYS A 199 25.80 -3.86 21.50
N VAL A 200 25.35 -4.69 20.54
CA VAL A 200 25.64 -4.46 19.13
C VAL A 200 24.79 -3.31 18.58
N PRO A 201 25.39 -2.28 17.95
CA PRO A 201 24.61 -1.21 17.36
C PRO A 201 23.72 -1.71 16.22
N ILE A 202 22.46 -1.26 16.16
CA ILE A 202 21.50 -1.70 15.13
C ILE A 202 21.98 -1.38 13.71
N THR A 203 22.67 -0.25 13.55
CA THR A 203 23.20 0.22 12.27
C THR A 203 24.44 -0.52 11.78
N SER A 204 24.96 -1.47 12.56
CA SER A 204 26.06 -2.36 12.13
C SER A 204 25.59 -3.77 11.76
N LEU A 205 24.27 -3.99 11.71
CA LEU A 205 23.66 -5.29 11.50
C LEU A 205 22.76 -5.28 10.27
N GLY A 206 22.97 -6.24 9.39
CA GLY A 206 22.13 -6.39 8.20
C GLY A 206 22.93 -6.86 6.98
N TRP A 207 22.23 -7.01 5.87
CA TRP A 207 22.78 -7.51 4.61
C TRP A 207 23.11 -6.40 3.61
N SER A 208 22.47 -5.24 3.70
CA SER A 208 22.81 -4.10 2.85
C SER A 208 24.04 -3.36 3.38
N PRO A 209 24.82 -2.69 2.51
CA PRO A 209 26.06 -2.05 2.93
C PRO A 209 25.88 -0.90 3.94
N ASN A 210 24.70 -0.33 4.03
CA ASN A 210 24.36 0.72 4.99
C ASN A 210 23.41 0.23 6.10
N HIS A 211 23.11 -1.06 6.16
CA HIS A 211 22.37 -1.76 7.22
C HIS A 211 20.98 -1.16 7.57
N ILE A 212 20.35 -0.47 6.61
CA ILE A 212 19.06 0.21 6.84
C ILE A 212 17.93 -0.76 7.19
N GLU A 213 17.98 -2.00 6.71
CA GLU A 213 16.94 -2.99 6.91
C GLU A 213 16.70 -3.34 8.38
N SER A 214 17.73 -3.35 9.21
CA SER A 214 17.60 -3.64 10.64
C SER A 214 16.78 -2.57 11.37
N SER A 215 16.90 -1.31 10.97
CA SER A 215 16.16 -0.20 11.56
C SER A 215 14.65 -0.22 11.23
N THR A 216 14.23 -1.07 10.31
CA THR A 216 12.81 -1.32 10.01
C THR A 216 12.08 -2.04 11.16
N LEU A 217 12.79 -2.53 12.18
CA LEU A 217 12.22 -2.97 13.46
C LEU A 217 11.41 -1.88 14.16
N LEU A 218 11.55 -0.62 13.76
CA LEU A 218 10.76 0.49 14.30
C LEU A 218 9.25 0.20 14.24
N GLU A 219 8.72 -0.37 13.15
CA GLU A 219 7.29 -0.67 13.01
C GLU A 219 6.81 -1.72 14.04
N PRO A 220 7.36 -2.95 14.12
CA PRO A 220 6.85 -3.94 15.07
C PRO A 220 7.05 -3.54 16.54
N PHE A 221 8.10 -2.81 16.87
CA PHE A 221 8.30 -2.33 18.24
C PHE A 221 7.25 -1.28 18.65
N MET A 222 6.88 -0.37 17.74
CA MET A 222 5.80 0.57 18.02
C MET A 222 4.43 -0.12 18.14
N ARG A 223 4.17 -1.13 17.32
CA ARG A 223 2.95 -1.96 17.42
C ARG A 223 2.89 -2.69 18.75
N LEU A 224 4.02 -3.27 19.18
CA LEU A 224 4.11 -3.98 20.44
C LEU A 224 3.94 -3.03 21.65
N TYR A 225 4.52 -1.83 21.58
CA TYR A 225 4.25 -0.77 22.57
C TYR A 225 2.76 -0.43 22.64
N ASN A 226 2.09 -0.23 21.52
CA ASN A 226 0.66 0.07 21.47
C ASN A 226 -0.22 -1.05 22.07
N ARG A 227 0.24 -2.32 22.01
CA ARG A 227 -0.48 -3.45 22.60
C ARG A 227 -0.23 -3.61 24.09
N THR A 228 1.00 -3.41 24.54
CA THR A 228 1.43 -3.78 25.90
C THR A 228 1.57 -2.59 26.83
N GLY A 229 1.85 -1.39 26.30
CA GLY A 229 2.23 -0.22 27.09
C GLY A 229 3.61 -0.29 27.71
N GLU A 230 4.38 -1.34 27.41
CA GLU A 230 5.69 -1.58 28.00
C GLU A 230 6.74 -0.59 27.47
N LYS A 231 7.18 0.30 28.35
CA LYS A 231 8.07 1.43 28.02
C LYS A 231 9.35 1.01 27.30
N ARG A 232 9.90 -0.18 27.56
CA ARG A 232 11.12 -0.69 26.93
C ARG A 232 11.02 -0.75 25.40
N TYR A 233 9.83 -1.02 24.86
CA TYR A 233 9.62 -1.07 23.40
C TYR A 233 9.63 0.33 22.78
N LEU A 234 9.05 1.32 23.46
CA LEU A 234 9.14 2.72 23.04
C LEU A 234 10.57 3.27 23.18
N ASP A 235 11.30 2.87 24.24
CA ASP A 235 12.68 3.29 24.43
C ASP A 235 13.59 2.70 23.33
N PHE A 236 13.36 1.45 22.93
CA PHE A 236 14.07 0.85 21.80
C PHE A 236 13.72 1.54 20.47
N ALA A 237 12.47 1.91 20.24
CA ALA A 237 12.07 2.71 19.08
C ALA A 237 12.76 4.09 19.06
N ARG A 238 12.90 4.76 20.23
CA ARG A 238 13.66 6.00 20.35
C ARG A 238 15.14 5.82 20.02
N TYR A 239 15.72 4.71 20.48
CA TYR A 239 17.09 4.35 20.12
C TYR A 239 17.23 4.21 18.60
N ILE A 240 16.35 3.48 17.90
CA ILE A 240 16.40 3.36 16.44
C ILE A 240 16.37 4.75 15.77
N VAL A 241 15.42 5.61 16.15
CA VAL A 241 15.31 6.97 15.60
C VAL A 241 16.60 7.79 15.86
N SER A 242 17.18 7.67 17.06
CA SER A 242 18.39 8.43 17.45
C SER A 242 19.65 8.01 16.70
N THR A 243 19.70 6.78 16.14
CA THR A 243 20.82 6.30 15.32
C THR A 243 20.82 6.84 13.90
N GLY A 244 19.76 7.52 13.48
CA GLY A 244 19.57 7.94 12.08
C GLY A 244 19.11 6.83 11.14
N GLY A 245 19.04 5.58 11.61
CA GLY A 245 18.46 4.44 10.90
C GLY A 245 19.39 3.69 9.93
N SER A 246 20.64 4.11 9.75
CA SER A 246 21.56 3.53 8.77
C SER A 246 23.03 3.76 9.17
N GLU A 247 23.94 2.90 8.75
CA GLU A 247 25.37 3.09 8.97
C GLU A 247 25.89 4.23 8.12
N GLY A 248 26.55 5.20 8.76
CA GLY A 248 27.19 6.34 8.10
C GLY A 248 26.25 7.42 7.56
N TYR A 249 24.92 7.22 7.64
CA TYR A 249 23.93 8.18 7.12
C TYR A 249 22.76 8.32 8.09
N ASP A 250 22.39 9.56 8.39
CA ASP A 250 21.16 9.85 9.12
C ASP A 250 20.00 10.05 8.14
N ILE A 251 19.25 8.97 7.88
CA ILE A 251 18.14 8.95 6.93
C ILE A 251 16.98 9.85 7.39
N PHE A 252 16.72 9.92 8.71
CA PHE A 252 15.70 10.83 9.24
C PHE A 252 16.09 12.28 9.03
N ARG A 253 17.38 12.62 9.22
CA ARG A 253 17.90 13.97 8.98
C ARG A 253 17.87 14.33 7.50
N GLN A 254 18.30 13.44 6.63
CA GLN A 254 18.25 13.65 5.18
C GLN A 254 16.81 13.90 4.72
N ALA A 255 15.85 13.11 5.18
CA ALA A 255 14.42 13.32 4.90
C ALA A 255 13.89 14.64 5.48
N TYR A 256 14.27 14.98 6.71
CA TYR A 256 13.93 16.26 7.34
C TYR A 256 14.43 17.47 6.53
N ASP A 257 15.63 17.37 5.99
CA ASP A 257 16.27 18.40 5.16
C ASP A 257 15.79 18.34 3.68
N ASN A 258 14.84 17.46 3.37
CA ASN A 258 14.20 17.32 2.06
C ASN A 258 15.16 16.86 0.95
N VAL A 259 16.14 16.02 1.29
CA VAL A 259 17.02 15.36 0.31
C VAL A 259 16.18 14.41 -0.56
N PRO A 260 16.38 14.38 -1.90
CA PRO A 260 15.67 13.43 -2.76
C PRO A 260 15.97 11.96 -2.38
N PRO A 261 15.00 11.04 -2.48
CA PRO A 261 15.17 9.66 -2.03
C PRO A 261 16.35 8.93 -2.68
N HIS A 262 16.60 9.15 -3.98
CA HIS A 262 17.71 8.56 -4.72
C HIS A 262 19.10 9.10 -4.33
N GLU A 263 19.17 10.16 -3.52
CA GLU A 263 20.40 10.71 -2.96
C GLU A 263 20.57 10.37 -1.48
N MET A 264 19.57 9.68 -0.86
CA MET A 264 19.60 9.32 0.55
C MET A 264 20.33 7.99 0.78
N GLY A 265 21.00 7.87 1.93
CA GLY A 265 21.72 6.64 2.28
C GLY A 265 23.00 6.40 1.45
N GLY A 266 23.54 7.45 0.82
CA GLY A 266 24.70 7.39 -0.04
C GLY A 266 24.44 6.59 -1.32
N PRO A 267 25.37 5.67 -1.71
CA PRO A 267 25.19 4.89 -2.94
C PRO A 267 24.20 3.73 -2.80
N TYR A 268 23.47 3.63 -1.69
CA TYR A 268 22.57 2.50 -1.37
C TYR A 268 21.17 2.96 -0.99
N PRO A 269 20.45 3.65 -1.87
CA PRO A 269 19.13 4.19 -1.55
C PRO A 269 18.04 3.12 -1.66
N LYS A 270 18.10 2.11 -0.80
CA LYS A 270 17.14 0.97 -0.78
C LYS A 270 15.71 1.46 -0.58
N ALA A 271 14.86 1.22 -1.59
CA ALA A 271 13.52 1.79 -1.67
C ALA A 271 12.55 1.16 -0.68
N TYR A 272 12.49 -0.17 -0.65
CA TYR A 272 11.58 -0.92 0.20
C TYR A 272 11.86 -0.69 1.69
N GLU A 273 13.13 -0.85 2.07
CA GLU A 273 13.58 -0.74 3.46
C GLU A 273 13.39 0.67 4.00
N MET A 274 13.70 1.68 3.18
CA MET A 274 13.50 3.10 3.55
C MET A 274 12.03 3.36 3.87
N MET A 275 11.10 3.02 2.97
CA MET A 275 9.67 3.20 3.23
C MET A 275 9.20 2.38 4.43
N SER A 276 9.68 1.15 4.57
CA SER A 276 9.32 0.27 5.68
C SER A 276 9.74 0.82 7.04
N MET A 277 10.91 1.48 7.13
CA MET A 277 11.33 2.20 8.34
C MET A 277 10.41 3.37 8.62
N PHE A 278 10.01 4.12 7.58
CA PHE A 278 9.13 5.27 7.75
C PHE A 278 7.67 4.90 8.01
N GLU A 279 7.19 3.71 7.67
CA GLU A 279 5.92 3.19 8.20
C GLU A 279 5.97 3.13 9.74
N GLY A 280 7.09 2.66 10.29
CA GLY A 280 7.35 2.68 11.74
C GLY A 280 7.47 4.09 12.31
N ALA A 281 8.04 5.02 11.56
CA ALA A 281 8.15 6.43 11.97
C ALA A 281 6.77 7.11 12.11
N VAL A 282 5.82 6.78 11.25
CA VAL A 282 4.43 7.26 11.40
C VAL A 282 3.78 6.71 12.67
N GLU A 283 3.97 5.42 12.99
CA GLU A 283 3.49 4.84 14.25
C GLU A 283 4.18 5.48 15.47
N TYR A 284 5.48 5.77 15.38
CA TYR A 284 6.23 6.48 16.41
C TYR A 284 5.68 7.90 16.64
N TYR A 285 5.38 8.62 15.57
CA TYR A 285 4.79 9.96 15.66
C TYR A 285 3.42 9.95 16.34
N ARG A 286 2.55 8.98 16.04
CA ARG A 286 1.23 8.86 16.69
C ARG A 286 1.36 8.81 18.22
N VAL A 287 2.38 8.12 18.72
CA VAL A 287 2.62 7.96 20.16
C VAL A 287 3.33 9.17 20.77
N THR A 288 4.35 9.70 20.09
CA THR A 288 5.25 10.70 20.67
C THR A 288 4.86 12.13 20.35
N GLY A 289 4.21 12.38 19.21
CA GLY A 289 3.98 13.72 18.66
C GLY A 289 5.28 14.42 18.25
N ASP A 290 6.32 13.67 17.88
CA ASP A 290 7.63 14.20 17.51
C ASP A 290 7.60 14.90 16.15
N GLU A 291 7.60 16.21 16.12
CA GLU A 291 7.51 17.02 14.90
C GLU A 291 8.73 16.90 13.98
N TYR A 292 9.89 16.54 14.51
CA TYR A 292 11.07 16.25 13.68
C TYR A 292 10.82 15.00 12.83
N VAL A 293 10.33 13.93 13.45
CA VAL A 293 9.98 12.69 12.74
C VAL A 293 8.81 12.90 11.78
N ARG A 294 7.80 13.71 12.19
CA ARG A 294 6.67 14.04 11.30
C ARG A 294 7.16 14.74 10.03
N ARG A 295 7.99 15.76 10.17
CA ARG A 295 8.52 16.47 9.01
C ARG A 295 9.36 15.54 8.12
N SER A 296 10.16 14.64 8.71
CA SER A 296 10.96 13.68 7.98
C SER A 296 10.10 12.78 7.09
N PHE A 297 9.06 12.12 7.65
CA PHE A 297 8.24 11.24 6.84
C PHE A 297 7.32 11.97 5.84
N MET A 298 6.86 13.18 6.14
CA MET A 298 6.05 13.96 5.19
C MET A 298 6.89 14.44 4.00
N ASN A 299 8.11 14.92 4.25
CA ASN A 299 9.04 15.29 3.18
C ASN A 299 9.41 14.08 2.31
N LEU A 300 9.68 12.92 2.94
CA LEU A 300 9.98 11.70 2.21
C LEU A 300 8.79 11.27 1.32
N TYR A 301 7.57 11.27 1.87
CA TYR A 301 6.35 10.98 1.12
C TYR A 301 6.22 11.87 -0.12
N ASP A 302 6.34 13.18 0.07
CA ASP A 302 6.24 14.15 -1.03
C ASP A 302 7.34 13.98 -2.08
N ASN A 303 8.56 13.66 -1.66
CA ASN A 303 9.69 13.42 -2.55
C ASN A 303 9.53 12.13 -3.35
N ILE A 304 9.15 11.03 -2.70
CA ILE A 304 8.89 9.76 -3.39
C ILE A 304 7.82 9.98 -4.47
N ARG A 305 6.70 10.60 -4.10
CA ARG A 305 5.58 10.85 -5.02
C ARG A 305 5.99 11.62 -6.27
N ARG A 306 6.88 12.61 -6.12
CA ARG A 306 7.27 13.51 -7.23
C ARG A 306 8.44 12.98 -8.06
N ASN A 307 9.39 12.29 -7.41
CA ASN A 307 10.66 11.97 -8.03
C ASN A 307 10.82 10.49 -8.38
N GLU A 308 10.03 9.61 -7.73
CA GLU A 308 10.28 8.17 -7.82
C GLU A 308 9.08 7.38 -8.39
N ILE A 309 7.85 7.90 -8.28
CA ILE A 309 6.67 7.14 -8.70
C ILE A 309 6.34 7.42 -10.16
N THR A 310 6.32 6.37 -10.94
CA THR A 310 6.07 6.37 -12.38
C THR A 310 4.58 6.43 -12.72
N ILE A 311 4.26 6.46 -14.02
CA ILE A 311 2.87 6.47 -14.50
C ILE A 311 2.07 5.23 -14.09
N VAL A 312 2.71 4.08 -13.83
CA VAL A 312 2.02 2.86 -13.36
C VAL A 312 1.91 2.77 -11.83
N GLY A 313 2.34 3.81 -11.09
CA GLY A 313 2.20 3.87 -9.65
C GLY A 313 3.25 3.09 -8.87
N ASN A 314 4.28 2.58 -9.53
CA ASN A 314 5.43 1.90 -8.94
C ASN A 314 6.71 2.70 -9.19
N GLY A 315 7.79 2.38 -8.49
CA GLY A 315 9.08 3.05 -8.62
C GLY A 315 10.23 2.12 -8.24
N GLY A 316 11.42 2.69 -8.15
CA GLY A 316 12.65 1.95 -7.90
C GLY A 316 13.21 1.32 -9.18
N GLY A 317 14.51 1.41 -9.33
CA GLY A 317 15.21 0.93 -10.51
C GLY A 317 16.60 0.40 -10.18
N ASP A 318 17.49 0.39 -11.17
CA ASP A 318 18.82 -0.18 -11.07
C ASP A 318 19.95 0.80 -11.45
N GLN A 319 19.73 2.08 -11.27
CA GLN A 319 20.71 3.10 -11.64
C GLN A 319 21.33 3.84 -10.45
N PRO A 320 22.65 3.83 -10.38
CA PRO A 320 23.52 2.88 -11.06
C PRO A 320 23.32 1.49 -10.45
N TYR A 321 23.32 0.44 -11.26
CA TYR A 321 23.23 -0.92 -10.74
C TYR A 321 24.35 -1.17 -9.73
N HIS A 322 23.97 -1.58 -8.54
CA HIS A 322 24.90 -1.97 -7.49
C HIS A 322 24.44 -3.30 -6.90
N PRO A 323 25.32 -4.33 -6.86
CA PRO A 323 24.94 -5.66 -6.37
C PRO A 323 24.31 -5.66 -4.97
N ALA A 324 24.70 -4.70 -4.12
CA ALA A 324 24.19 -4.60 -2.76
C ALA A 324 22.75 -4.03 -2.65
N VAL A 325 22.29 -3.25 -3.61
CA VAL A 325 20.89 -2.79 -3.69
C VAL A 325 20.06 -3.60 -4.67
N MET A 326 20.73 -4.44 -5.45
CA MET A 326 20.12 -5.46 -6.30
C MET A 326 19.06 -4.88 -7.29
N GLY A 327 19.26 -3.65 -7.78
CA GLY A 327 18.29 -2.98 -8.63
C GLY A 327 17.00 -2.53 -7.93
N GLU A 328 16.92 -2.59 -6.60
CA GLU A 328 15.75 -2.28 -5.79
C GLU A 328 15.89 -0.92 -5.08
N GLY A 329 16.69 -0.03 -5.66
CA GLY A 329 16.96 1.29 -5.12
C GLY A 329 16.10 2.38 -5.75
N TRP A 330 16.00 3.52 -5.07
CA TRP A 330 15.53 4.74 -5.69
C TRP A 330 16.58 5.24 -6.71
N ASP A 331 16.15 5.66 -7.88
CA ASP A 331 17.03 6.07 -8.97
C ASP A 331 16.49 7.27 -9.77
N HIS A 332 15.66 8.10 -9.13
CA HIS A 332 14.92 9.17 -9.78
C HIS A 332 13.94 8.63 -10.83
N THR A 333 13.31 7.50 -10.52
CA THR A 333 12.55 6.65 -11.44
C THR A 333 11.47 7.42 -12.20
N ALA A 334 10.78 8.36 -11.56
CA ALA A 334 9.73 9.15 -12.21
C ALA A 334 10.26 9.95 -13.40
N VAL A 335 11.50 10.46 -13.33
CA VAL A 335 12.14 11.24 -14.41
C VAL A 335 12.81 10.33 -15.42
N GLU A 336 13.47 9.28 -14.94
CA GLU A 336 14.28 8.39 -15.78
C GLU A 336 13.48 7.22 -16.41
N GLN A 337 12.15 7.18 -16.27
CA GLN A 337 11.31 6.04 -16.66
C GLN A 337 11.31 5.70 -18.16
N THR A 338 11.79 6.59 -19.03
CA THR A 338 11.95 6.33 -20.47
C THR A 338 13.41 6.32 -20.92
N ASN A 339 14.36 6.34 -19.99
CA ASN A 339 15.78 6.27 -20.35
C ASN A 339 16.13 4.88 -20.90
N PRO A 340 16.51 4.73 -22.18
CA PRO A 340 16.75 3.43 -22.81
C PRO A 340 18.02 2.73 -22.32
N ASP A 341 18.96 3.48 -21.72
CA ASP A 341 20.22 2.93 -21.22
C ASP A 341 20.07 2.25 -19.85
N ILE A 342 18.87 2.24 -19.31
CA ILE A 342 18.60 1.78 -17.95
C ILE A 342 17.51 0.72 -17.95
N THR A 343 17.81 -0.45 -17.42
CA THR A 343 16.80 -1.46 -17.16
C THR A 343 15.99 -1.07 -15.93
N ARG A 344 14.66 -0.95 -16.10
CA ARG A 344 13.76 -0.60 -15.01
C ARG A 344 13.24 -1.83 -14.32
N MET A 345 13.52 -1.92 -13.03
CA MET A 345 13.04 -3.04 -12.23
C MET A 345 11.61 -2.80 -11.73
N MET A 346 11.34 -1.68 -11.10
CA MET A 346 10.03 -1.37 -10.48
C MET A 346 9.47 -2.55 -9.70
N GLU A 347 10.12 -2.86 -8.61
CA GLU A 347 9.84 -4.04 -7.78
C GLU A 347 8.41 -4.02 -7.22
N THR A 348 7.70 -5.15 -7.29
CA THR A 348 6.34 -5.27 -6.74
C THR A 348 6.30 -5.01 -5.23
N CYS A 349 7.35 -5.40 -4.48
CA CYS A 349 7.44 -5.06 -3.06
C CYS A 349 7.48 -3.54 -2.82
N VAL A 350 8.22 -2.80 -3.65
CA VAL A 350 8.29 -1.33 -3.57
C VAL A 350 6.89 -0.73 -3.78
N GLY A 351 6.16 -1.14 -4.83
CA GLY A 351 4.82 -0.64 -5.09
C GLY A 351 3.81 -0.95 -3.99
N VAL A 352 3.81 -2.17 -3.45
CA VAL A 352 2.95 -2.54 -2.30
C VAL A 352 3.31 -1.74 -1.06
N THR A 353 4.61 -1.50 -0.80
CA THR A 353 5.04 -0.72 0.37
C THR A 353 4.73 0.75 0.19
N TRP A 354 4.83 1.29 -1.03
CA TRP A 354 4.32 2.62 -1.34
C TRP A 354 2.82 2.74 -1.03
N MET A 355 2.01 1.79 -1.46
CA MET A 355 0.58 1.74 -1.14
C MET A 355 0.32 1.73 0.37
N LYS A 356 1.08 0.95 1.15
CA LYS A 356 0.99 0.92 2.62
C LYS A 356 1.39 2.26 3.24
N PHE A 357 2.47 2.85 2.79
CA PHE A 357 2.93 4.16 3.28
C PHE A 357 1.92 5.26 2.94
N CYS A 358 1.38 5.30 1.72
CA CYS A 358 0.26 6.18 1.36
C CYS A 358 -0.95 5.97 2.27
N SER A 359 -1.30 4.72 2.62
CA SER A 359 -2.40 4.42 3.55
C SER A 359 -2.13 4.97 4.96
N GLN A 360 -0.89 4.95 5.44
CA GLN A 360 -0.50 5.57 6.71
C GLN A 360 -0.66 7.10 6.68
N ILE A 361 -0.21 7.74 5.58
CA ILE A 361 -0.36 9.19 5.39
C ILE A 361 -1.85 9.57 5.27
N LEU A 362 -2.62 8.81 4.49
CA LEU A 362 -4.06 9.00 4.35
C LEU A 362 -4.77 8.97 5.69
N ARG A 363 -4.49 7.96 6.52
CA ARG A 363 -5.10 7.84 7.85
C ARG A 363 -4.77 9.04 8.72
N LEU A 364 -3.50 9.40 8.78
CA LEU A 364 -3.00 10.47 9.65
C LEU A 364 -3.55 11.85 9.25
N THR A 365 -3.60 12.14 7.95
CA THR A 365 -3.83 13.50 7.44
C THR A 365 -5.19 13.70 6.78
N GLY A 366 -5.80 12.64 6.26
CA GLY A 366 -6.97 12.73 5.38
C GLY A 366 -6.64 13.31 4.00
N ASP A 367 -5.38 13.28 3.56
CA ASP A 367 -4.96 13.81 2.25
C ASP A 367 -5.42 12.91 1.10
N PRO A 368 -6.33 13.36 0.21
CA PRO A 368 -6.82 12.58 -0.91
C PRO A 368 -5.74 12.25 -1.95
N SER A 369 -4.62 12.99 -1.98
CA SER A 369 -3.51 12.70 -2.90
C SER A 369 -2.89 11.33 -2.64
N ALA A 370 -2.92 10.85 -1.40
CA ALA A 370 -2.48 9.51 -1.05
C ALA A 370 -3.38 8.43 -1.68
N VAL A 371 -4.68 8.70 -1.83
CA VAL A 371 -5.59 7.78 -2.52
C VAL A 371 -5.38 7.80 -4.03
N ASP A 372 -5.03 8.95 -4.62
CA ASP A 372 -4.68 9.02 -6.04
C ASP A 372 -3.47 8.13 -6.35
N GLU A 373 -2.45 8.09 -5.48
CA GLU A 373 -1.30 7.20 -5.62
C GLU A 373 -1.69 5.72 -5.43
N ILE A 374 -2.50 5.40 -4.43
CA ILE A 374 -3.02 4.05 -4.20
C ILE A 374 -3.82 3.57 -5.42
N GLU A 375 -4.75 4.37 -5.94
CA GLU A 375 -5.58 4.05 -7.10
C GLU A 375 -4.73 3.82 -8.36
N LYS A 376 -3.75 4.70 -8.61
CA LYS A 376 -2.80 4.57 -9.72
C LYS A 376 -2.06 3.22 -9.67
N TYR A 377 -1.54 2.85 -8.49
CA TYR A 377 -0.82 1.58 -8.32
C TYR A 377 -1.74 0.37 -8.48
N ILE A 378 -2.93 0.39 -7.86
CA ILE A 378 -3.89 -0.72 -7.95
C ILE A 378 -4.22 -1.06 -9.39
N TYR A 379 -4.68 -0.08 -10.18
CA TYR A 379 -5.16 -0.34 -11.54
C TYR A 379 -4.06 -0.65 -12.55
N ASN A 380 -2.81 -0.30 -12.25
CA ASN A 380 -1.69 -0.49 -13.18
C ASN A 380 -0.64 -1.46 -12.61
N GLY A 381 0.23 -1.00 -11.71
CA GLY A 381 1.36 -1.78 -11.22
C GLY A 381 0.94 -3.07 -10.49
N LEU A 382 -0.02 -3.00 -9.57
CA LEU A 382 -0.46 -4.16 -8.78
C LEU A 382 -1.15 -5.22 -9.64
N LEU A 383 -2.19 -4.82 -10.39
CA LEU A 383 -2.89 -5.74 -11.28
C LEU A 383 -2.02 -6.20 -12.45
N GLY A 384 -1.10 -5.35 -12.91
CA GLY A 384 -0.10 -5.72 -13.92
C GLY A 384 0.94 -6.72 -13.44
N ALA A 385 1.17 -6.80 -12.13
CA ALA A 385 2.04 -7.80 -11.52
C ALA A 385 1.32 -9.12 -11.21
N MET A 386 -0.01 -9.10 -11.12
CA MET A 386 -0.79 -10.29 -10.76
C MET A 386 -0.92 -11.25 -11.96
N LYS A 387 -0.67 -12.53 -11.72
CA LYS A 387 -0.97 -13.57 -12.70
C LYS A 387 -2.49 -13.74 -12.85
N PRO A 388 -3.03 -13.83 -14.07
CA PRO A 388 -4.47 -13.91 -14.29
C PRO A 388 -5.17 -15.06 -13.55
N SER A 389 -4.47 -16.19 -13.34
CA SER A 389 -4.96 -17.34 -12.55
C SER A 389 -4.98 -17.10 -11.03
N GLY A 390 -4.36 -16.01 -10.55
CA GLY A 390 -4.29 -15.69 -9.12
C GLY A 390 -3.22 -16.45 -8.33
N ASP A 391 -2.47 -17.36 -8.95
CA ASP A 391 -1.47 -18.21 -8.29
C ASP A 391 -0.05 -17.62 -8.29
N GLY A 392 0.08 -16.30 -8.41
CA GLY A 392 1.36 -15.62 -8.31
C GLY A 392 1.35 -14.15 -8.68
N PHE A 393 2.48 -13.50 -8.37
CA PHE A 393 2.79 -12.11 -8.73
C PHE A 393 4.19 -12.03 -9.31
N SER A 394 4.37 -11.17 -10.33
CA SER A 394 5.70 -10.90 -10.88
C SER A 394 6.57 -10.15 -9.88
N TYR A 395 7.88 -10.30 -10.03
CA TYR A 395 8.85 -9.54 -9.25
C TYR A 395 8.88 -8.07 -9.72
N VAL A 396 8.74 -7.83 -11.01
CA VAL A 396 8.96 -6.54 -11.67
C VAL A 396 7.77 -6.10 -12.51
N ASN A 397 7.63 -4.78 -12.67
CA ASN A 397 6.81 -4.15 -13.68
C ASN A 397 7.71 -3.49 -14.73
N LEU A 398 7.50 -3.74 -16.02
CA LEU A 398 8.23 -3.11 -17.11
C LEU A 398 7.31 -2.22 -17.96
N PHE A 399 7.89 -1.23 -18.62
CA PHE A 399 7.16 -0.36 -19.54
C PHE A 399 7.22 -0.85 -20.98
N ASN A 400 8.41 -1.23 -21.42
CA ASN A 400 8.70 -1.62 -22.79
C ASN A 400 9.57 -2.85 -22.81
N GLY A 401 9.44 -3.67 -23.83
CA GLY A 401 10.17 -4.93 -23.98
C GLY A 401 9.39 -6.15 -23.45
N GLU A 402 10.07 -7.25 -23.25
CA GLU A 402 9.47 -8.49 -22.77
C GLU A 402 8.97 -8.31 -21.32
N LYS A 403 7.68 -8.52 -21.11
CA LYS A 403 7.09 -8.49 -19.76
C LYS A 403 7.41 -9.79 -19.05
N VAL A 404 8.51 -9.82 -18.33
CA VAL A 404 8.96 -11.00 -17.59
C VAL A 404 8.40 -11.02 -16.16
N THR A 405 8.13 -12.22 -15.69
CA THR A 405 7.66 -12.41 -14.30
C THR A 405 8.80 -12.26 -13.30
N ASN A 406 10.04 -12.37 -13.79
CA ASN A 406 11.18 -12.57 -12.93
C ASN A 406 12.48 -12.10 -13.59
N TYR A 407 12.95 -10.95 -13.21
CA TYR A 407 14.11 -10.30 -13.77
C TYR A 407 15.41 -10.88 -13.22
N GLY A 408 15.82 -12.07 -13.73
CA GLY A 408 17.10 -12.70 -13.41
C GLY A 408 17.19 -13.39 -12.03
N TRP A 409 16.17 -13.26 -11.18
CA TRP A 409 16.20 -13.76 -9.80
C TRP A 409 15.63 -15.17 -9.61
N GLY A 410 15.03 -15.76 -10.63
CA GLY A 410 14.29 -17.01 -10.51
C GLY A 410 12.89 -16.83 -9.88
N THR A 411 12.08 -17.88 -9.92
CA THR A 411 10.75 -17.94 -9.29
C THR A 411 10.79 -18.55 -7.90
N THR A 412 12.00 -18.85 -7.41
CA THR A 412 12.22 -19.60 -6.18
C THR A 412 13.17 -18.85 -5.26
N PHE A 413 12.90 -18.92 -3.97
CA PHE A 413 13.83 -18.49 -2.94
C PHE A 413 14.42 -19.73 -2.25
N GLY A 414 15.68 -20.00 -2.52
CA GLY A 414 16.29 -21.27 -2.15
C GLY A 414 15.52 -22.45 -2.78
N SER A 415 15.03 -23.36 -1.95
CA SER A 415 14.20 -24.51 -2.39
C SER A 415 12.70 -24.22 -2.42
N LEU A 416 12.27 -23.02 -1.99
CA LEU A 416 10.86 -22.65 -1.91
C LEU A 416 10.38 -22.01 -3.22
N PRO A 417 9.18 -22.37 -3.73
CA PRO A 417 8.62 -21.82 -4.96
C PRO A 417 7.99 -20.43 -4.71
N VAL A 418 8.69 -19.56 -3.99
CA VAL A 418 8.21 -18.23 -3.61
C VAL A 418 9.32 -17.19 -3.73
N THR A 419 8.94 -15.92 -3.87
CA THR A 419 9.82 -14.76 -3.76
C THR A 419 9.20 -13.73 -2.81
N CYS A 420 9.98 -12.76 -2.35
CA CYS A 420 9.47 -11.65 -1.54
C CYS A 420 8.30 -10.94 -2.23
N CYS A 421 8.37 -10.73 -3.53
CA CYS A 421 7.36 -10.01 -4.31
C CYS A 421 6.07 -10.81 -4.52
N ASN A 422 6.16 -12.11 -4.84
CA ASN A 422 4.93 -12.91 -5.01
C ASN A 422 4.23 -13.22 -3.69
N LEU A 423 4.91 -13.07 -2.54
CA LEU A 423 4.31 -13.12 -1.21
C LEU A 423 3.79 -11.75 -0.74
N ASN A 424 4.33 -10.64 -1.26
CA ASN A 424 3.90 -9.30 -0.89
C ASN A 424 2.77 -8.76 -1.80
N GLY A 425 2.70 -9.19 -3.06
CA GLY A 425 1.64 -8.79 -3.99
C GLY A 425 0.22 -8.98 -3.44
N PRO A 426 -0.11 -10.14 -2.84
CA PRO A 426 -1.41 -10.37 -2.19
C PRO A 426 -1.76 -9.35 -1.11
N MET A 427 -0.76 -8.77 -0.42
CA MET A 427 -0.98 -7.69 0.55
C MET A 427 -1.59 -6.46 -0.12
N GLY A 428 -1.15 -6.11 -1.34
CA GLY A 428 -1.74 -5.00 -2.10
C GLY A 428 -3.24 -5.20 -2.35
N LEU A 429 -3.65 -6.40 -2.79
CA LEU A 429 -5.07 -6.73 -2.94
C LEU A 429 -5.84 -6.66 -1.62
N ALA A 430 -5.25 -7.19 -0.55
CA ALA A 430 -5.86 -7.22 0.77
C ALA A 430 -6.06 -5.81 1.38
N TYR A 431 -5.27 -4.81 0.94
CA TYR A 431 -5.45 -3.41 1.35
C TYR A 431 -6.64 -2.72 0.69
N ILE A 432 -7.11 -3.16 -0.47
CA ILE A 432 -8.20 -2.50 -1.21
C ILE A 432 -9.46 -2.32 -0.34
N PRO A 433 -10.02 -3.36 0.32
CA PRO A 433 -11.17 -3.19 1.19
C PRO A 433 -10.94 -2.23 2.37
N PHE A 434 -9.70 -2.18 2.89
CA PHE A 434 -9.35 -1.33 4.04
C PHE A 434 -9.34 0.17 3.70
N VAL A 435 -9.07 0.52 2.44
CA VAL A 435 -9.01 1.90 2.00
C VAL A 435 -10.23 2.35 1.21
N ALA A 436 -11.01 1.41 0.65
CA ALA A 436 -12.12 1.72 -0.24
C ALA A 436 -13.18 2.61 0.42
N VAL A 437 -13.63 2.24 1.61
CA VAL A 437 -14.51 3.04 2.45
C VAL A 437 -13.93 3.10 3.85
N MET A 438 -13.77 4.30 4.36
CA MET A 438 -13.25 4.58 5.70
C MET A 438 -14.22 5.45 6.49
N GLU A 439 -13.88 5.81 7.72
CA GLU A 439 -14.67 6.72 8.54
C GLU A 439 -13.84 7.87 9.11
N SER A 440 -14.48 8.99 9.32
CA SER A 440 -13.98 10.11 10.11
C SER A 440 -14.92 10.38 11.29
N ASP A 441 -14.54 11.28 12.20
CA ASP A 441 -15.44 11.70 13.29
C ASP A 441 -16.73 12.39 12.79
N ARG A 442 -16.76 12.77 11.51
CA ARG A 442 -17.92 13.43 10.87
C ARG A 442 -18.79 12.46 10.07
N GLY A 443 -18.35 11.24 9.82
CA GLY A 443 -19.05 10.21 9.07
C GLY A 443 -18.20 9.49 8.03
N PRO A 444 -18.82 8.77 7.10
CA PRO A 444 -18.14 7.93 6.12
C PRO A 444 -17.32 8.72 5.09
N VAL A 445 -16.22 8.08 4.65
CA VAL A 445 -15.30 8.59 3.63
C VAL A 445 -15.16 7.54 2.53
N VAL A 446 -15.60 7.85 1.31
CA VAL A 446 -15.46 6.98 0.14
C VAL A 446 -14.21 7.39 -0.62
N ASN A 447 -13.24 6.50 -0.68
CA ASN A 447 -11.93 6.72 -1.29
C ASN A 447 -11.83 6.10 -2.69
N LEU A 448 -12.26 4.84 -2.85
CA LEU A 448 -12.21 4.10 -4.12
C LEU A 448 -13.62 3.79 -4.61
N TYR A 449 -13.80 3.83 -5.92
CA TYR A 449 -15.10 3.67 -6.57
C TYR A 449 -15.25 2.28 -7.21
N ASN A 450 -15.02 1.26 -6.41
CA ASN A 450 -15.36 -0.13 -6.73
C ASN A 450 -16.81 -0.40 -6.35
N ALA A 451 -17.47 -1.34 -7.03
CA ALA A 451 -18.73 -1.87 -6.53
C ALA A 451 -18.49 -2.48 -5.13
N ALA A 452 -19.23 -1.99 -4.14
CA ALA A 452 -19.00 -2.35 -2.74
C ALA A 452 -20.22 -2.11 -1.87
N ARG A 453 -20.23 -2.77 -0.70
CA ARG A 453 -21.12 -2.48 0.43
C ARG A 453 -20.28 -2.21 1.66
N ALA A 454 -20.71 -1.24 2.45
CA ALA A 454 -20.07 -0.92 3.71
C ALA A 454 -21.14 -0.77 4.80
N GLU A 455 -20.94 -1.49 5.91
CA GLU A 455 -21.77 -1.41 7.10
C GLU A 455 -20.99 -0.67 8.18
N LEU A 456 -21.56 0.41 8.69
CA LEU A 456 -20.90 1.29 9.65
C LEU A 456 -21.92 1.96 10.57
N SER A 457 -21.45 2.84 11.43
CA SER A 457 -22.32 3.65 12.29
C SER A 457 -22.26 5.12 11.89
N THR A 458 -23.36 5.83 12.09
CA THR A 458 -23.36 7.29 12.05
C THR A 458 -22.55 7.85 13.23
N PRO A 459 -22.11 9.10 13.22
CA PRO A 459 -21.48 9.73 14.39
C PRO A 459 -22.33 9.70 15.68
N GLN A 460 -23.65 9.50 15.55
CA GLN A 460 -24.58 9.37 16.67
C GLN A 460 -24.72 7.92 17.17
N GLY A 461 -24.10 6.94 16.48
CA GLY A 461 -24.11 5.53 16.85
C GLY A 461 -25.23 4.70 16.20
N ASP A 462 -26.05 5.29 15.32
CA ASP A 462 -27.08 4.57 14.58
C ASP A 462 -26.45 3.76 13.42
N SER A 463 -27.07 2.65 13.03
CA SER A 463 -26.56 1.87 11.90
C SER A 463 -26.74 2.60 10.57
N LEU A 464 -25.75 2.46 9.70
CA LEU A 464 -25.70 3.05 8.37
C LEU A 464 -25.15 2.01 7.39
N SER A 465 -25.86 1.80 6.28
CA SER A 465 -25.35 1.04 5.14
C SER A 465 -25.04 1.98 3.97
N LEU A 466 -23.89 1.79 3.35
CA LEU A 466 -23.54 2.39 2.07
C LEU A 466 -23.43 1.32 1.01
N ARG A 467 -23.99 1.59 -0.18
CA ARG A 467 -23.82 0.73 -1.34
C ARG A 467 -23.32 1.54 -2.52
N ILE A 468 -22.18 1.11 -3.07
CA ILE A 468 -21.55 1.70 -4.25
C ILE A 468 -21.88 0.77 -5.43
N GLU A 469 -22.68 1.28 -6.38
CA GLU A 469 -23.11 0.57 -7.57
C GLU A 469 -22.41 1.19 -8.79
N THR A 470 -21.57 0.39 -9.46
CA THR A 470 -20.74 0.86 -10.57
C THR A 470 -20.11 -0.30 -11.32
N ASP A 471 -19.81 -0.08 -12.60
CA ASP A 471 -18.89 -0.89 -13.40
C ASP A 471 -17.53 -0.18 -13.58
N PHE A 472 -17.20 0.79 -12.72
CA PHE A 472 -15.91 1.48 -12.79
C PHE A 472 -14.74 0.48 -12.65
N PRO A 473 -13.67 0.56 -13.45
CA PRO A 473 -13.34 1.63 -14.39
C PRO A 473 -13.94 1.44 -15.81
N LEU A 474 -14.76 0.44 -16.07
CA LEU A 474 -15.38 0.23 -17.37
C LEU A 474 -16.45 1.29 -17.71
N SER A 475 -16.98 1.97 -16.70
CA SER A 475 -17.96 3.06 -16.81
C SER A 475 -17.48 4.27 -16.01
N ASP A 476 -17.87 5.46 -16.44
CA ASP A 476 -17.66 6.72 -15.73
C ASP A 476 -18.70 6.98 -14.63
N ARG A 477 -19.71 6.09 -14.50
CA ARG A 477 -20.86 6.30 -13.61
C ARG A 477 -20.72 5.53 -12.31
N VAL A 478 -21.00 6.25 -11.23
CA VAL A 478 -21.06 5.69 -9.88
C VAL A 478 -22.33 6.17 -9.20
N LEU A 479 -23.03 5.25 -8.55
CA LEU A 479 -24.17 5.52 -7.68
C LEU A 479 -23.83 5.09 -6.26
N VAL A 480 -23.84 6.02 -5.32
CA VAL A 480 -23.71 5.75 -3.88
C VAL A 480 -25.09 5.85 -3.24
N ARG A 481 -25.62 4.74 -2.75
CA ARG A 481 -26.84 4.71 -1.92
C ARG A 481 -26.47 4.90 -0.47
N VAL A 482 -27.26 5.71 0.23
CA VAL A 482 -27.02 6.09 1.63
C VAL A 482 -28.27 5.70 2.42
N ASP A 483 -28.14 4.65 3.23
CA ASP A 483 -29.25 4.06 3.96
C ASP A 483 -28.99 4.06 5.48
N PRO A 484 -29.13 5.22 6.17
CA PRO A 484 -29.14 5.25 7.64
C PRO A 484 -30.43 4.61 8.16
N HIS A 485 -30.37 3.96 9.32
CA HIS A 485 -31.55 3.35 9.95
C HIS A 485 -32.69 4.38 10.18
N ALA A 486 -32.33 5.60 10.54
CA ALA A 486 -33.24 6.74 10.68
C ALA A 486 -32.60 8.00 10.09
N ALA A 487 -33.40 9.04 9.85
CA ALA A 487 -32.86 10.33 9.38
C ALA A 487 -31.81 10.87 10.36
N SER A 488 -30.57 11.04 9.89
CA SER A 488 -29.42 11.37 10.72
C SER A 488 -28.52 12.43 10.08
N LEU A 489 -28.01 13.36 10.88
CA LEU A 489 -27.08 14.40 10.41
C LEU A 489 -25.64 13.88 10.43
N PHE A 490 -25.01 13.77 9.28
CA PHE A 490 -23.59 13.48 9.17
C PHE A 490 -23.01 13.98 7.84
N THR A 491 -21.68 13.96 7.76
CA THR A 491 -20.95 14.28 6.53
C THR A 491 -20.61 13.01 5.79
N LEU A 492 -21.04 12.89 4.54
CA LEU A 492 -20.50 11.92 3.59
C LEU A 492 -19.39 12.62 2.79
N SER A 493 -18.16 12.13 2.92
CA SER A 493 -17.01 12.63 2.17
C SER A 493 -16.74 11.71 0.98
N LEU A 494 -16.68 12.30 -0.22
CA LEU A 494 -16.44 11.60 -1.48
C LEU A 494 -15.14 12.11 -2.10
N ARG A 495 -14.15 11.26 -2.32
CA ARG A 495 -12.94 11.67 -3.04
C ARG A 495 -13.27 12.01 -4.49
N ILE A 496 -12.84 13.16 -4.95
CA ILE A 496 -12.86 13.51 -6.37
C ILE A 496 -11.45 13.28 -6.90
N PRO A 497 -11.23 12.26 -7.76
CA PRO A 497 -9.89 11.95 -8.28
C PRO A 497 -9.25 13.15 -8.95
N SER A 498 -7.92 13.33 -8.79
CA SER A 498 -7.21 14.47 -9.41
C SER A 498 -7.26 14.43 -10.95
N TRP A 499 -7.31 13.24 -11.54
CA TRP A 499 -7.44 13.06 -12.98
C TRP A 499 -8.83 13.40 -13.54
N SER A 500 -9.86 13.49 -12.71
CA SER A 500 -11.26 13.76 -13.12
C SER A 500 -11.60 15.25 -13.02
N GLU A 501 -11.10 16.04 -13.98
CA GLU A 501 -11.21 17.51 -13.98
C GLU A 501 -12.65 18.05 -14.08
N ARG A 502 -13.58 17.26 -14.62
CA ARG A 502 -14.96 17.68 -14.92
C ARG A 502 -15.98 16.76 -14.28
N THR A 503 -15.72 16.36 -13.05
CA THR A 503 -16.65 15.48 -12.30
C THR A 503 -17.99 16.16 -12.10
N VAL A 504 -19.07 15.45 -12.39
CA VAL A 504 -20.45 15.90 -12.11
C VAL A 504 -21.00 15.08 -10.96
N VAL A 505 -21.46 15.76 -9.91
CA VAL A 505 -22.11 15.12 -8.74
C VAL A 505 -23.54 15.60 -8.61
N LYS A 506 -24.47 14.67 -8.30
CA LYS A 506 -25.87 14.97 -7.98
C LYS A 506 -26.26 14.26 -6.69
N VAL A 507 -27.01 14.95 -5.84
CA VAL A 507 -27.66 14.37 -4.66
C VAL A 507 -29.17 14.36 -4.90
N ASN A 508 -29.78 13.20 -4.94
CA ASN A 508 -31.20 13.02 -5.25
C ASN A 508 -31.62 13.76 -6.53
N GLY A 509 -30.79 13.65 -7.58
CA GLY A 509 -31.00 14.30 -8.88
C GLY A 509 -30.62 15.79 -8.94
N LYS A 510 -30.31 16.44 -7.82
CA LYS A 510 -29.93 17.87 -7.79
C LYS A 510 -28.41 17.99 -7.91
N LYS A 511 -27.94 18.77 -8.90
CA LYS A 511 -26.52 19.01 -9.15
C LYS A 511 -25.86 19.73 -7.96
N VAL A 512 -24.73 19.20 -7.52
CA VAL A 512 -23.83 19.83 -6.54
C VAL A 512 -22.94 20.84 -7.26
N ARG A 513 -22.70 21.98 -6.63
CA ARG A 513 -21.76 23.00 -7.12
C ARG A 513 -20.38 22.81 -6.46
N SER A 514 -19.34 23.38 -7.06
CA SER A 514 -17.99 23.42 -6.47
C SER A 514 -17.44 22.01 -6.19
N VAL A 515 -17.40 21.18 -7.23
CA VAL A 515 -16.73 19.87 -7.21
C VAL A 515 -15.30 20.08 -7.71
N GLU A 516 -14.32 19.88 -6.83
CA GLU A 516 -12.91 20.16 -7.10
C GLU A 516 -12.11 18.86 -7.26
N PRO A 517 -11.36 18.69 -8.36
CA PRO A 517 -10.47 17.54 -8.54
C PRO A 517 -9.37 17.51 -7.46
N GLY A 518 -8.96 16.32 -7.05
CA GLY A 518 -7.91 16.12 -6.03
C GLY A 518 -8.33 16.51 -4.61
N ALA A 519 -9.64 16.60 -4.33
CA ALA A 519 -10.18 16.98 -3.04
C ALA A 519 -11.29 16.05 -2.56
N TYR A 520 -11.64 16.11 -1.29
CA TYR A 520 -12.87 15.50 -0.79
C TYR A 520 -14.04 16.47 -0.94
N LEU A 521 -15.09 16.03 -1.63
CA LEU A 521 -16.39 16.68 -1.61
C LEU A 521 -17.12 16.27 -0.32
N SER A 522 -17.24 17.20 0.63
CA SER A 522 -17.94 16.99 1.90
C SER A 522 -19.41 17.37 1.78
N LEU A 523 -20.31 16.41 1.94
CA LEU A 523 -21.75 16.58 1.86
C LEU A 523 -22.37 16.46 3.28
N GLU A 524 -22.44 17.58 4.01
CA GLU A 524 -23.06 17.65 5.33
C GLU A 524 -24.56 17.94 5.20
N ARG A 525 -25.38 16.99 5.64
CA ARG A 525 -26.84 17.12 5.60
C ARG A 525 -27.53 16.07 6.48
N ILE A 526 -28.83 16.23 6.71
CA ILE A 526 -29.66 15.16 7.23
C ILE A 526 -29.89 14.15 6.09
N TRP A 527 -29.29 12.98 6.22
CA TRP A 527 -29.46 11.84 5.32
C TRP A 527 -30.68 11.02 5.75
N LYS A 528 -31.41 10.51 4.77
CA LYS A 528 -32.58 9.65 4.97
C LYS A 528 -32.39 8.31 4.26
N PRO A 529 -33.04 7.24 4.71
CA PRO A 529 -33.05 5.98 3.97
C PRO A 529 -33.46 6.20 2.51
N GLY A 530 -32.70 5.62 1.58
CA GLY A 530 -32.90 5.75 0.13
C GLY A 530 -32.30 6.99 -0.51
N ASP A 531 -31.63 7.86 0.23
CA ASP A 531 -30.87 8.96 -0.37
C ASP A 531 -29.76 8.43 -1.27
N ARG A 532 -29.43 9.15 -2.35
CA ARG A 532 -28.45 8.71 -3.33
C ARG A 532 -27.57 9.85 -3.82
N VAL A 533 -26.32 9.51 -4.10
CA VAL A 533 -25.36 10.39 -4.75
C VAL A 533 -24.92 9.75 -6.06
N GLU A 534 -25.08 10.49 -7.15
CA GLU A 534 -24.66 10.08 -8.49
C GLU A 534 -23.39 10.86 -8.85
N LEU A 535 -22.34 10.14 -9.27
CA LEU A 535 -21.10 10.73 -9.78
C LEU A 535 -20.94 10.34 -11.25
N ALA A 536 -20.40 11.27 -12.03
CA ALA A 536 -19.92 11.01 -13.39
C ALA A 536 -18.50 11.57 -13.51
N PHE A 537 -17.54 10.70 -13.72
CA PHE A 537 -16.13 11.05 -13.83
C PHE A 537 -15.74 11.47 -15.26
N ASP A 538 -14.66 12.20 -15.36
CA ASP A 538 -14.09 12.66 -16.62
C ASP A 538 -13.05 11.63 -17.13
N MET A 539 -13.52 10.57 -17.76
CA MET A 539 -12.71 9.45 -18.27
C MET A 539 -12.04 9.73 -19.62
N ARG A 540 -11.61 10.98 -19.87
CA ARG A 540 -10.88 11.31 -21.12
C ARG A 540 -9.54 10.60 -21.17
N CYS A 541 -9.13 10.19 -22.38
CA CYS A 541 -7.78 9.71 -22.64
C CYS A 541 -6.84 10.91 -22.81
N ARG A 542 -5.78 10.98 -22.01
CA ARG A 542 -4.77 12.03 -22.03
C ARG A 542 -3.47 11.52 -22.60
N LEU A 543 -2.85 12.33 -23.46
CA LEU A 543 -1.52 12.09 -23.99
C LEU A 543 -0.49 12.79 -23.09
N LEU A 544 0.43 12.01 -22.54
CA LEU A 544 1.53 12.47 -21.71
C LEU A 544 2.82 12.44 -22.52
N ASP A 545 3.64 13.47 -22.39
CA ASP A 545 5.02 13.44 -22.90
C ASP A 545 5.93 12.83 -21.83
N ALA A 546 7.00 12.17 -22.27
CA ALA A 546 8.02 11.65 -21.39
C ALA A 546 8.62 12.75 -20.51
N PRO A 547 8.96 12.45 -19.26
CA PRO A 547 9.60 13.42 -18.37
C PRO A 547 10.89 13.97 -18.97
N ARG A 548 11.18 15.23 -18.64
CA ARG A 548 12.39 15.90 -19.09
C ARG A 548 13.63 15.18 -18.55
N GLY A 549 14.59 14.86 -19.41
CA GLY A 549 15.81 14.12 -19.06
C GLY A 549 15.77 12.66 -19.45
N SER A 550 14.59 12.09 -19.70
CA SER A 550 14.43 10.72 -20.20
C SER A 550 14.45 10.63 -21.72
N ASN A 551 14.61 11.75 -22.43
CA ASN A 551 14.71 11.87 -23.87
C ASN A 551 16.18 12.04 -24.25
N ARG A 552 16.86 10.96 -24.65
CA ARG A 552 18.26 10.97 -25.08
C ARG A 552 18.37 10.97 -26.61
N ALA A 553 19.40 11.59 -27.14
CA ALA A 553 19.74 11.62 -28.56
C ALA A 553 18.60 12.10 -29.48
N GLY A 554 17.64 12.88 -28.97
CA GLY A 554 16.49 13.37 -29.71
C GLY A 554 15.31 12.42 -29.78
N ASP A 555 15.36 11.28 -29.09
CA ASP A 555 14.21 10.37 -28.97
C ASP A 555 13.09 11.03 -28.17
N SER A 556 11.86 10.87 -28.65
CA SER A 556 10.66 11.34 -27.97
C SER A 556 9.77 10.16 -27.64
N PHE A 557 9.21 10.17 -26.44
CA PHE A 557 8.25 9.16 -26.00
C PHE A 557 6.97 9.80 -25.51
N GLN A 558 5.86 9.12 -25.74
CA GLN A 558 4.53 9.52 -25.28
C GLN A 558 3.79 8.33 -24.70
N ALA A 559 2.98 8.57 -23.67
CA ALA A 559 2.10 7.56 -23.08
C ALA A 559 0.66 8.05 -23.04
N LEU A 560 -0.28 7.11 -23.00
CA LEU A 560 -1.70 7.40 -22.91
C LEU A 560 -2.26 6.92 -21.58
N VAL A 561 -3.10 7.78 -20.96
CA VAL A 561 -3.79 7.47 -19.71
C VAL A 561 -5.27 7.76 -19.86
N TRP A 562 -6.11 6.75 -19.65
CA TRP A 562 -7.56 6.86 -19.71
C TRP A 562 -8.16 6.79 -18.29
N GLY A 563 -8.61 7.94 -17.76
CA GLY A 563 -8.91 8.04 -16.33
C GLY A 563 -7.68 7.68 -15.49
N PRO A 564 -7.75 6.66 -14.60
CA PRO A 564 -6.59 6.18 -13.83
C PRO A 564 -5.79 5.07 -14.56
N ILE A 565 -6.22 4.63 -15.75
CA ILE A 565 -5.69 3.48 -16.47
C ILE A 565 -4.62 3.90 -17.47
N VAL A 566 -3.42 3.37 -17.34
CA VAL A 566 -2.35 3.48 -18.33
C VAL A 566 -2.64 2.51 -19.47
N LEU A 567 -2.48 2.99 -20.72
CA LEU A 567 -2.64 2.15 -21.91
C LEU A 567 -1.28 1.67 -22.42
N ALA A 568 -1.26 0.47 -22.97
CA ALA A 568 -0.07 -0.14 -23.53
C ALA A 568 -0.40 -0.89 -24.82
N ARG A 569 0.56 -0.99 -25.74
CA ARG A 569 0.50 -1.91 -26.89
C ARG A 569 0.98 -3.28 -26.43
N ASP A 570 0.36 -4.33 -26.95
CA ASP A 570 0.64 -5.74 -26.67
C ASP A 570 0.93 -6.44 -28.01
N GLU A 571 2.07 -7.10 -28.14
CA GLU A 571 2.47 -7.78 -29.38
C GLU A 571 1.47 -8.83 -29.87
N ASN A 572 0.70 -9.44 -28.94
CA ASN A 572 -0.32 -10.42 -29.29
C ASN A 572 -1.58 -9.79 -29.94
N ILE A 573 -1.72 -8.46 -29.85
CA ILE A 573 -2.85 -7.71 -30.40
C ILE A 573 -2.39 -6.84 -31.57
N ASP A 574 -1.18 -6.29 -31.46
CA ASP A 574 -0.58 -5.37 -32.43
C ASP A 574 0.86 -5.85 -32.72
N PRO A 575 1.09 -6.57 -33.84
CA PRO A 575 2.42 -7.08 -34.20
C PRO A 575 3.48 -5.98 -34.34
N ASP A 576 3.08 -4.75 -34.67
CA ASP A 576 3.96 -3.59 -34.81
C ASP A 576 4.05 -2.79 -33.49
N TYR A 577 3.89 -3.46 -32.35
CA TYR A 577 3.70 -2.88 -31.02
C TYR A 577 4.77 -1.88 -30.58
N ASP A 578 6.00 -1.97 -31.06
CA ASP A 578 7.15 -1.12 -30.73
C ASP A 578 7.52 -0.11 -31.83
N GLU A 579 6.85 -0.16 -32.99
CA GLU A 579 7.08 0.80 -34.08
C GLU A 579 6.70 2.23 -33.63
N PRO A 580 7.53 3.23 -34.01
CA PRO A 580 7.24 4.64 -33.74
C PRO A 580 5.92 5.09 -34.30
N VAL A 581 5.13 5.84 -33.54
CA VAL A 581 3.83 6.34 -33.95
C VAL A 581 3.68 7.83 -33.59
N ARG A 582 2.81 8.52 -34.30
CA ARG A 582 2.37 9.87 -33.95
C ARG A 582 0.89 9.85 -33.59
N VAL A 583 0.59 9.95 -32.30
CA VAL A 583 -0.79 9.96 -31.79
C VAL A 583 -1.48 11.26 -32.15
N VAL A 584 -2.70 11.18 -32.68
CA VAL A 584 -3.54 12.34 -32.99
C VAL A 584 -4.27 12.80 -31.73
N ALA A 585 -3.85 13.93 -31.17
CA ALA A 585 -4.45 14.53 -29.98
C ALA A 585 -5.00 15.93 -30.28
N GLY A 586 -6.00 16.35 -29.53
CA GLY A 586 -6.48 17.72 -29.51
C GLY A 586 -5.43 18.69 -28.93
N LYS A 587 -5.67 20.00 -29.06
CA LYS A 587 -4.81 21.04 -28.46
C LYS A 587 -4.74 20.96 -26.93
N ASP A 588 -5.76 20.37 -26.30
CA ASP A 588 -5.85 20.09 -24.87
C ASP A 588 -5.19 18.77 -24.47
N ARG A 589 -4.42 18.15 -25.37
CA ARG A 589 -3.77 16.84 -25.16
C ARG A 589 -4.74 15.69 -24.91
N VAL A 590 -6.01 15.85 -25.28
CA VAL A 590 -7.01 14.78 -25.23
C VAL A 590 -7.02 14.00 -26.52
N VAL A 591 -6.95 12.67 -26.41
CA VAL A 591 -7.03 11.72 -27.51
C VAL A 591 -8.43 11.13 -27.57
N ARG A 592 -9.05 11.17 -28.75
CA ARG A 592 -10.39 10.58 -28.97
C ARG A 592 -10.26 9.09 -29.28
N VAL A 593 -10.04 8.31 -28.23
CA VAL A 593 -9.99 6.85 -28.33
C VAL A 593 -11.39 6.25 -28.50
N LYS A 594 -11.48 5.13 -29.19
CA LYS A 594 -12.70 4.36 -29.35
C LYS A 594 -12.54 3.02 -28.63
N ARG A 595 -13.34 2.78 -27.59
CA ARG A 595 -13.37 1.48 -26.92
C ARG A 595 -13.93 0.42 -27.88
N VAL A 596 -13.30 -0.75 -27.90
CA VAL A 596 -13.67 -1.88 -28.74
C VAL A 596 -13.83 -3.14 -27.91
N ALA A 597 -14.37 -4.19 -28.50
CA ALA A 597 -14.41 -5.51 -27.84
C ALA A 597 -12.98 -6.05 -27.70
N PRO A 598 -12.60 -6.59 -26.53
CA PRO A 598 -11.28 -7.17 -26.35
C PRO A 598 -10.98 -8.32 -27.33
N THR A 599 -9.77 -8.29 -27.88
CA THR A 599 -9.26 -9.33 -28.79
C THR A 599 -8.89 -10.60 -28.04
N LEU A 600 -8.29 -10.45 -26.85
CA LEU A 600 -7.90 -11.56 -25.98
C LEU A 600 -8.86 -11.69 -24.79
N ALA A 601 -9.12 -12.91 -24.37
CA ALA A 601 -10.02 -13.18 -23.23
C ALA A 601 -9.50 -12.63 -21.90
N SER A 602 -8.17 -12.45 -21.76
CA SER A 602 -7.52 -11.88 -20.58
C SER A 602 -7.56 -10.34 -20.56
N THR A 603 -7.88 -9.68 -21.68
CA THR A 603 -7.89 -8.22 -21.79
C THR A 603 -9.18 -7.66 -21.17
N ARG A 604 -9.04 -6.71 -20.23
CA ARG A 604 -10.17 -6.03 -19.58
C ARG A 604 -10.68 -4.85 -20.43
N LEU A 605 -9.75 -4.09 -21.01
CA LEU A 605 -10.03 -2.90 -21.83
C LEU A 605 -9.17 -2.91 -23.10
N GLU A 606 -9.79 -2.57 -24.22
CA GLU A 606 -9.08 -2.40 -25.49
C GLU A 606 -9.63 -1.18 -26.26
N PHE A 607 -8.73 -0.44 -26.89
CA PHE A 607 -9.03 0.81 -27.58
C PHE A 607 -8.41 0.87 -28.96
N GLU A 608 -9.13 1.44 -29.92
CA GLU A 608 -8.57 2.04 -31.11
C GLU A 608 -8.09 3.46 -30.77
N VAL A 609 -6.80 3.70 -30.99
CA VAL A 609 -6.13 4.98 -30.76
C VAL A 609 -5.76 5.58 -32.11
N PRO A 610 -6.22 6.81 -32.44
CA PRO A 610 -5.93 7.44 -33.74
C PRO A 610 -4.47 7.87 -33.82
N THR A 611 -3.80 7.52 -34.94
CA THR A 611 -2.48 8.01 -35.30
C THR A 611 -2.49 8.57 -36.72
N ASP A 612 -1.42 9.26 -37.15
CA ASP A 612 -1.31 9.83 -38.50
C ASP A 612 -1.34 8.74 -39.59
N ASP A 613 -0.88 7.53 -39.29
CA ASP A 613 -0.82 6.39 -40.23
C ASP A 613 -2.00 5.43 -40.14
N GLY A 614 -3.01 5.76 -39.35
CA GLY A 614 -4.17 4.91 -39.05
C GLY A 614 -4.26 4.52 -37.60
N PRO A 615 -5.36 3.89 -37.16
CA PRO A 615 -5.55 3.55 -35.76
C PRO A 615 -4.67 2.36 -35.35
N ILE A 616 -4.08 2.45 -34.16
CA ILE A 616 -3.39 1.36 -33.48
C ILE A 616 -4.29 0.77 -32.39
N ARG A 617 -3.96 -0.42 -31.92
CA ARG A 617 -4.61 -1.08 -30.80
C ARG A 617 -3.81 -0.91 -29.51
N MET A 618 -4.49 -0.54 -28.43
CA MET A 618 -3.90 -0.47 -27.09
C MET A 618 -4.85 -1.08 -26.06
N THR A 619 -4.28 -1.74 -25.07
CA THR A 619 -5.01 -2.32 -23.93
C THR A 619 -4.71 -1.56 -22.65
N ASP A 620 -5.43 -1.86 -21.56
CA ASP A 620 -4.96 -1.47 -20.24
C ASP A 620 -3.64 -2.18 -19.93
N TYR A 621 -2.70 -1.45 -19.32
CA TYR A 621 -1.37 -1.94 -18.93
C TYR A 621 -1.42 -3.28 -18.14
N ALA A 622 -2.41 -3.40 -17.25
CA ALA A 622 -2.56 -4.57 -16.39
C ALA A 622 -2.91 -5.85 -17.17
N SER A 623 -3.61 -5.72 -18.30
CA SER A 623 -4.08 -6.87 -19.10
C SER A 623 -3.01 -7.45 -20.02
N VAL A 624 -1.89 -6.74 -20.27
CA VAL A 624 -0.82 -7.29 -21.12
C VAL A 624 -0.30 -8.58 -20.52
N ASN A 625 -0.40 -9.66 -21.29
CA ASN A 625 -0.11 -11.01 -20.81
C ASN A 625 1.37 -11.34 -20.78
N GLY A 626 2.10 -10.76 -19.82
CA GLY A 626 3.52 -11.01 -19.63
C GLY A 626 3.87 -12.42 -19.12
N TRP A 627 2.87 -13.15 -18.62
CA TRP A 627 3.07 -14.54 -18.13
C TRP A 627 3.24 -15.55 -19.26
N GLU A 628 2.89 -15.17 -20.48
CA GLU A 628 3.09 -15.94 -21.70
C GLU A 628 4.26 -15.41 -22.55
N GLY A 629 5.09 -14.51 -21.99
CA GLY A 629 6.25 -13.95 -22.65
C GLY A 629 5.92 -12.84 -23.64
N ALA A 630 4.80 -12.13 -23.50
CA ALA A 630 4.40 -11.04 -24.36
C ALA A 630 5.30 -9.81 -24.18
N HIS A 631 5.59 -9.12 -25.32
CA HIS A 631 6.24 -7.82 -25.30
C HIS A 631 5.21 -6.70 -25.19
N ILE A 632 5.59 -5.64 -24.48
CA ILE A 632 4.76 -4.48 -24.16
C ILE A 632 5.45 -3.20 -24.63
N CYS A 633 4.66 -2.23 -25.07
CA CYS A 633 5.11 -0.86 -25.27
C CYS A 633 4.13 0.13 -24.64
N THR A 634 4.52 0.71 -23.52
CA THR A 634 3.76 1.70 -22.75
C THR A 634 4.16 3.11 -23.11
N TRP A 635 5.47 3.38 -23.15
CA TRP A 635 6.03 4.61 -23.66
C TRP A 635 6.29 4.48 -25.15
N LEU A 636 5.36 5.02 -25.95
CA LEU A 636 5.38 4.93 -27.41
C LEU A 636 6.51 5.80 -27.98
N PRO A 637 7.42 5.24 -28.79
CA PRO A 637 8.35 6.05 -29.59
C PRO A 637 7.57 6.96 -30.56
N VAL A 638 7.96 8.22 -30.67
CA VAL A 638 7.29 9.22 -31.54
C VAL A 638 8.05 9.34 -32.86
N LYS A 639 7.30 9.28 -34.01
CA LYS A 639 7.83 9.55 -35.33
C LYS A 639 8.32 10.98 -35.49
#